data_d0852e5497545f7db6fa72c4ad1add77
#
_entry.id   d0852e5497545f7db6fa72c4ad1add77
#
_cell.length_a   1.000
_cell.length_b   1.000
_cell.length_c   1.000
_cell.angle_alpha   90.00
_cell.angle_beta   90.00
_cell.angle_gamma   90.00
#
_symmetry.space_group_name_H-M   'P 1'
#
loop_
_entity.id
_entity.type
_entity.pdbx_description
1 polymer ?
#
loop_
_entity_poly.entity_id
_entity_poly.type
_entity_poly.pdbx_seq_one_letter_code
_entity_poly.pdbx_strand_id
1 'polypeptide(L)'
;MNKFNKNFRLNFPSNLAYADLIGIDSKGNSFFIIETYLTELPLKVKREVYTISPEGKILSILEVPSIKYLYLVRDFQIDADGNLYQLLTESNKITIIKWSGLTDYTASKIYYPTEYNYELHYNNIVPVKEAAAQLIKMGKIETASRQTALRLGESYALYKYNCSSSNLAPSSIKGPDGDLVQTPSWLIAGENAKIPYMWGGFNTLSQFASGLKNGRYAGDINTAGVSNYAVGVDCSGFVSRCWQLTYHSSTSDMPNITTNYSSWSDLKPGDGILKQGHVRLFADKAPNGAMRVVESSARDWAVSYWTYSPSDLTAYVPCYYKGMENNLSFNVPKLLNVLSQPEKKVKITWTCDTTNVKGYRLYKSTDGTNWSMIGNESSLKSFNTIITMSSNTEYYRVSSILNDSLKNSESFWSNVLGVKQNSSSKKILIVDGFNRQDGNWRGESNTFVYQYGKAFEPLNIDYESVKNSEVLDSTVNINNYDAVYWILGDESTADETFNSTEQALVKNYLENGGRLFVSGSEVGWDLSNKGSASDKDFYNNYLKASFISDNSNSNFVNGVSGTALGGSAFYFGQTYEVGYPDVIGTSGGSTLCMKYSNNTGAGIQYKGSFGTSAATGSLIYLGFPLETTANDSSFNYIISKSSDFFFENINSVSSNNKEPLKFNLSQNYPNPFNPTTMINYSVPKAGIVTIKIYDILGRELVTLVNEEKEAGSYRVQLSAVSNQLGSGVYFYRMQAGSFVETRKLMLIK
;
A
#
# COMPACT_ATOMS: atom_id res chain seq x y z
N MET A 1 27.19 -1.83 -26.27
CA MET A 1 26.87 -3.08 -26.99
C MET A 1 25.89 -3.84 -26.15
N ASN A 2 24.61 -3.83 -26.55
CA ASN A 2 23.53 -4.51 -25.83
C ASN A 2 23.75 -6.03 -25.87
N LYS A 3 24.22 -6.60 -24.77
CA LYS A 3 24.41 -8.06 -24.62
C LYS A 3 23.21 -8.78 -24.01
N PHE A 4 22.06 -8.13 -23.80
CA PHE A 4 20.95 -8.67 -23.00
C PHE A 4 19.61 -8.86 -23.75
N ASN A 5 19.62 -9.02 -25.06
CA ASN A 5 18.43 -9.46 -25.82
C ASN A 5 18.53 -10.96 -26.15
N LYS A 6 18.63 -11.82 -25.16
CA LYS A 6 18.33 -13.25 -25.34
C LYS A 6 17.04 -13.56 -24.63
N ASN A 7 15.93 -13.45 -25.32
CA ASN A 7 14.67 -14.03 -24.88
C ASN A 7 14.78 -15.55 -25.02
N PHE A 8 14.62 -16.28 -23.94
CA PHE A 8 14.44 -17.72 -23.98
C PHE A 8 13.02 -18.07 -23.52
N ARG A 9 12.45 -19.08 -24.12
CA ARG A 9 11.11 -19.57 -23.77
C ARG A 9 11.24 -20.87 -23.03
N LEU A 10 10.74 -20.94 -21.81
CA LEU A 10 10.63 -22.17 -21.05
C LEU A 10 9.27 -22.81 -21.32
N ASN A 11 9.26 -24.10 -21.56
CA ASN A 11 8.04 -24.87 -21.69
C ASN A 11 7.81 -25.61 -20.37
N PHE A 12 6.77 -25.22 -19.67
CA PHE A 12 6.31 -25.90 -18.46
C PHE A 12 5.19 -26.92 -18.76
N PRO A 13 4.94 -27.85 -17.83
CA PRO A 13 3.78 -28.76 -17.92
C PRO A 13 2.47 -27.97 -18.08
N SER A 14 1.46 -28.59 -18.69
CA SER A 14 0.14 -27.98 -18.92
C SER A 14 -0.63 -27.68 -17.63
N ASN A 15 -0.21 -28.24 -16.50
CA ASN A 15 -0.77 -28.06 -15.16
C ASN A 15 0.01 -27.02 -14.31
N LEU A 16 0.71 -26.07 -14.94
CA LEU A 16 1.38 -24.98 -14.27
C LEU A 16 0.37 -24.17 -13.44
N ALA A 17 0.64 -24.01 -12.15
CA ALA A 17 -0.20 -23.28 -11.21
C ALA A 17 0.38 -21.90 -10.87
N TYR A 18 1.72 -21.84 -10.72
CA TYR A 18 2.41 -20.63 -10.30
C TYR A 18 3.87 -20.66 -10.76
N ALA A 19 4.43 -19.50 -11.09
CA ALA A 19 5.84 -19.33 -11.44
C ALA A 19 6.33 -17.96 -10.98
N ASP A 20 7.46 -17.90 -10.27
CA ASP A 20 8.05 -16.64 -9.82
C ASP A 20 9.56 -16.70 -9.77
N LEU A 21 10.24 -15.55 -9.97
CA LEU A 21 11.68 -15.42 -9.91
C LEU A 21 12.13 -15.21 -8.46
N ILE A 22 12.89 -16.16 -7.91
CA ILE A 22 13.47 -16.02 -6.56
C ILE A 22 14.64 -15.06 -6.56
N GLY A 23 15.50 -15.13 -7.59
CA GLY A 23 16.71 -14.31 -7.71
C GLY A 23 17.68 -14.79 -8.77
N ILE A 24 18.79 -14.07 -8.90
CA ILE A 24 19.89 -14.35 -9.85
C ILE A 24 21.20 -14.36 -9.07
N ASP A 25 22.07 -15.35 -9.31
CA ASP A 25 23.40 -15.44 -8.69
C ASP A 25 24.44 -14.56 -9.41
N SER A 26 25.65 -14.48 -8.86
CA SER A 26 26.75 -13.69 -9.43
C SER A 26 27.24 -14.16 -10.80
N LYS A 27 26.88 -15.38 -11.22
CA LYS A 27 27.19 -15.95 -12.55
C LYS A 27 26.09 -15.69 -13.58
N GLY A 28 24.97 -15.07 -13.15
CA GLY A 28 23.80 -14.80 -13.98
C GLY A 28 22.83 -15.97 -14.10
N ASN A 29 22.95 -17.03 -13.28
CA ASN A 29 21.97 -18.10 -13.25
C ASN A 29 20.71 -17.62 -12.54
N SER A 30 19.53 -17.87 -13.14
CA SER A 30 18.24 -17.48 -12.62
C SER A 30 17.58 -18.65 -11.88
N PHE A 31 16.93 -18.34 -10.75
CA PHE A 31 16.24 -19.34 -9.90
C PHE A 31 14.76 -19.01 -9.85
N PHE A 32 13.93 -19.95 -10.33
CA PHE A 32 12.48 -19.80 -10.37
C PHE A 32 11.81 -20.81 -9.45
N ILE A 33 10.87 -20.36 -8.63
CA ILE A 33 9.93 -21.26 -7.97
C ILE A 33 8.77 -21.55 -8.93
N ILE A 34 8.49 -22.83 -9.12
CA ILE A 34 7.44 -23.33 -10.00
C ILE A 34 6.51 -24.19 -9.16
N GLU A 35 5.21 -23.94 -9.24
CA GLU A 35 4.18 -24.82 -8.66
C GLU A 35 3.35 -25.42 -9.77
N THR A 36 3.13 -26.73 -9.69
CA THR A 36 2.25 -27.47 -10.62
C THR A 36 1.13 -28.16 -9.86
N TYR A 37 -0.09 -28.13 -10.39
CA TYR A 37 -1.21 -28.84 -9.80
C TYR A 37 -0.98 -30.36 -9.85
N LEU A 38 -1.02 -31.02 -8.70
CA LEU A 38 -1.14 -32.48 -8.60
C LEU A 38 -2.62 -32.87 -8.58
N THR A 39 -3.42 -32.16 -7.80
CA THR A 39 -4.89 -32.23 -7.79
C THR A 39 -5.43 -30.83 -7.45
N GLU A 40 -6.61 -30.49 -7.99
CA GLU A 40 -7.26 -29.21 -7.68
C GLU A 40 -8.22 -29.31 -6.48
N LEU A 41 -8.79 -30.49 -6.23
CA LEU A 41 -9.66 -30.72 -5.08
C LEU A 41 -9.46 -32.15 -4.51
N PRO A 42 -8.91 -32.28 -3.29
CA PRO A 42 -8.25 -31.20 -2.52
C PRO A 42 -7.08 -30.62 -3.28
N LEU A 43 -6.80 -29.32 -3.07
CA LEU A 43 -5.70 -28.64 -3.74
C LEU A 43 -4.37 -29.23 -3.28
N LYS A 44 -3.63 -29.80 -4.21
CA LYS A 44 -2.26 -30.29 -4.00
C LYS A 44 -1.38 -29.77 -5.10
N VAL A 45 -0.26 -29.22 -4.73
CA VAL A 45 0.74 -28.71 -5.66
C VAL A 45 2.11 -29.33 -5.40
N LYS A 46 2.85 -29.54 -6.46
CA LYS A 46 4.28 -29.83 -6.41
C LYS A 46 5.03 -28.51 -6.51
N ARG A 47 5.99 -28.27 -5.64
CA ARG A 47 6.85 -27.08 -5.64
C ARG A 47 8.26 -27.46 -6.06
N GLU A 48 8.80 -26.77 -7.03
CA GLU A 48 10.14 -27.04 -7.58
C GLU A 48 10.87 -25.72 -7.81
N VAL A 49 12.17 -25.72 -7.52
CA VAL A 49 13.06 -24.60 -7.90
C VAL A 49 13.85 -25.02 -9.14
N TYR A 50 13.66 -24.28 -10.22
CA TYR A 50 14.38 -24.40 -11.48
C TYR A 50 15.57 -23.47 -11.48
N THR A 51 16.78 -23.99 -11.65
CA THR A 51 17.98 -23.18 -11.88
C THR A 51 18.28 -23.14 -13.37
N ILE A 52 18.39 -21.94 -13.93
CA ILE A 52 18.50 -21.71 -15.37
C ILE A 52 19.74 -20.87 -15.66
N SER A 53 20.58 -21.34 -16.60
CA SER A 53 21.76 -20.59 -17.00
C SER A 53 21.41 -19.31 -17.79
N PRO A 54 22.37 -18.36 -17.94
CA PRO A 54 22.18 -17.17 -18.77
C PRO A 54 21.84 -17.46 -20.24
N GLU A 55 22.10 -18.67 -20.72
CA GLU A 55 21.79 -19.13 -22.08
C GLU A 55 20.39 -19.78 -22.17
N GLY A 56 19.65 -19.85 -21.04
CA GLY A 56 18.32 -20.45 -20.98
C GLY A 56 18.30 -21.96 -20.79
N LYS A 57 19.44 -22.59 -20.42
CA LYS A 57 19.53 -24.03 -20.15
C LYS A 57 19.14 -24.32 -18.70
N ILE A 58 18.24 -25.28 -18.48
CA ILE A 58 17.94 -25.79 -17.13
C ILE A 58 19.16 -26.53 -16.59
N LEU A 59 19.72 -26.05 -15.48
CA LEU A 59 20.88 -26.63 -14.79
C LEU A 59 20.43 -27.65 -13.76
N SER A 60 19.38 -27.34 -13.00
CA SER A 60 18.81 -28.26 -12.00
C SER A 60 17.33 -28.00 -11.78
N ILE A 61 16.64 -29.01 -11.26
CA ILE A 61 15.28 -28.93 -10.75
C ILE A 61 15.31 -29.54 -9.35
N LEU A 62 14.97 -28.73 -8.35
CA LEU A 62 14.93 -29.14 -6.95
C LEU A 62 13.48 -29.16 -6.47
N GLU A 63 12.97 -30.30 -6.05
CA GLU A 63 11.69 -30.36 -5.35
C GLU A 63 11.87 -29.87 -3.92
N VAL A 64 11.02 -28.91 -3.50
CA VAL A 64 11.12 -28.24 -2.19
C VAL A 64 9.85 -28.49 -1.36
N PRO A 65 9.98 -28.49 -0.01
CA PRO A 65 8.82 -28.59 0.87
C PRO A 65 7.80 -27.51 0.61
N SER A 66 6.51 -27.88 0.65
CA SER A 66 5.37 -26.97 0.48
C SER A 66 4.75 -26.51 1.80
N ILE A 67 5.22 -27.00 2.94
CA ILE A 67 4.60 -26.79 4.24
C ILE A 67 5.12 -25.52 4.92
N LYS A 68 4.18 -24.65 5.32
CA LYS A 68 4.44 -23.43 6.08
C LYS A 68 3.49 -23.40 7.28
N TYR A 69 4.00 -23.26 8.49
CA TYR A 69 3.20 -23.06 9.71
C TYR A 69 2.71 -21.60 9.80
N LEU A 70 3.60 -20.65 9.48
CA LEU A 70 3.28 -19.25 9.32
C LEU A 70 3.49 -18.84 7.86
N TYR A 71 2.62 -17.99 7.36
CA TYR A 71 2.81 -17.40 6.04
C TYR A 71 4.05 -16.51 6.04
N LEU A 72 4.90 -16.70 5.03
CA LEU A 72 6.11 -15.90 4.80
C LEU A 72 6.02 -15.28 3.42
N VAL A 73 6.21 -13.98 3.32
CA VAL A 73 6.19 -13.24 2.04
C VAL A 73 7.26 -13.77 1.09
N ARG A 74 8.46 -14.04 1.64
CA ARG A 74 9.58 -14.62 0.90
C ARG A 74 10.16 -15.76 1.73
N ASP A 75 9.80 -16.98 1.40
CA ASP A 75 10.35 -18.17 2.05
C ASP A 75 11.65 -18.68 1.40
N PHE A 76 12.09 -18.04 0.31
CA PHE A 76 13.33 -18.33 -0.39
C PHE A 76 14.21 -17.11 -0.57
N GLN A 77 15.54 -17.36 -0.51
CA GLN A 77 16.58 -16.39 -0.90
C GLN A 77 17.74 -17.10 -1.59
N ILE A 78 18.40 -16.38 -2.50
CA ILE A 78 19.62 -16.86 -3.20
C ILE A 78 20.80 -15.98 -2.77
N ASP A 79 21.92 -16.59 -2.43
CA ASP A 79 23.16 -15.85 -2.25
C ASP A 79 23.95 -15.70 -3.59
N ALA A 80 25.01 -14.90 -3.54
CA ALA A 80 25.84 -14.63 -4.72
C ALA A 80 26.52 -15.89 -5.30
N ASP A 81 26.69 -16.94 -4.50
CA ASP A 81 27.29 -18.21 -4.90
C ASP A 81 26.27 -19.19 -5.48
N GLY A 82 25.00 -18.82 -5.55
CA GLY A 82 23.90 -19.66 -6.06
C GLY A 82 23.39 -20.69 -5.07
N ASN A 83 23.62 -20.48 -3.75
CA ASN A 83 22.95 -21.30 -2.75
C ASN A 83 21.55 -20.77 -2.48
N LEU A 84 20.58 -21.68 -2.46
CA LEU A 84 19.19 -21.39 -2.10
C LEU A 84 19.01 -21.59 -0.59
N TYR A 85 18.42 -20.63 0.06
CA TYR A 85 17.99 -20.69 1.46
C TYR A 85 16.47 -20.75 1.50
N GLN A 86 15.93 -21.75 2.18
CA GLN A 86 14.50 -21.86 2.41
C GLN A 86 14.20 -21.74 3.91
N LEU A 87 13.28 -20.87 4.26
CA LEU A 87 12.79 -20.69 5.61
C LEU A 87 11.53 -21.53 5.80
N LEU A 88 11.59 -22.50 6.73
CA LEU A 88 10.42 -23.28 7.16
C LEU A 88 10.04 -22.87 8.59
N THR A 89 8.76 -22.61 8.78
CA THR A 89 8.22 -22.28 10.10
C THR A 89 7.43 -23.44 10.66
N GLU A 90 7.63 -23.71 11.95
CA GLU A 90 6.91 -24.71 12.73
C GLU A 90 6.31 -24.02 13.97
N SER A 91 5.43 -24.70 14.72
CA SER A 91 4.75 -24.09 15.87
C SER A 91 5.67 -23.50 16.94
N ASN A 92 6.89 -24.03 17.07
CA ASN A 92 7.84 -23.68 18.12
C ASN A 92 9.28 -23.50 17.63
N LYS A 93 9.52 -23.58 16.34
CA LYS A 93 10.87 -23.40 15.77
C LYS A 93 10.80 -22.84 14.34
N ILE A 94 11.93 -22.29 13.93
CA ILE A 94 12.23 -21.89 12.56
C ILE A 94 13.38 -22.75 12.07
N THR A 95 13.24 -23.35 10.89
CA THR A 95 14.28 -24.12 10.24
C THR A 95 14.73 -23.40 8.97
N ILE A 96 16.04 -23.16 8.83
CA ILE A 96 16.62 -22.64 7.61
C ILE A 96 17.30 -23.82 6.91
N ILE A 97 16.85 -24.15 5.71
CA ILE A 97 17.47 -25.17 4.86
C ILE A 97 18.36 -24.44 3.86
N LYS A 98 19.63 -24.83 3.79
CA LYS A 98 20.54 -24.39 2.75
C LYS A 98 20.65 -25.50 1.68
N TRP A 99 20.33 -25.15 0.45
CA TRP A 99 20.51 -25.99 -0.72
C TRP A 99 21.73 -25.49 -1.51
N SER A 100 22.72 -26.36 -1.76
CA SER A 100 23.96 -26.02 -2.46
C SER A 100 24.17 -26.92 -3.67
N GLY A 101 24.97 -26.49 -4.63
CA GLY A 101 25.27 -27.26 -5.83
C GLY A 101 24.15 -27.28 -6.87
N LEU A 102 23.22 -26.31 -6.81
CA LEU A 102 22.08 -26.23 -7.74
C LEU A 102 22.50 -25.84 -9.15
N THR A 103 23.72 -25.34 -9.30
CA THR A 103 24.32 -25.02 -10.61
C THR A 103 25.07 -26.21 -11.23
N ASP A 104 25.21 -27.31 -10.49
CA ASP A 104 25.88 -28.54 -10.92
C ASP A 104 24.82 -29.60 -11.30
N TYR A 105 24.84 -30.04 -12.52
CA TYR A 105 23.81 -30.88 -13.18
C TYR A 105 23.51 -32.25 -12.53
N THR A 106 24.02 -32.59 -11.37
CA THR A 106 24.02 -33.99 -10.88
C THR A 106 23.25 -34.30 -9.62
N ALA A 107 22.54 -33.39 -9.00
CA ALA A 107 21.93 -33.67 -7.70
C ALA A 107 20.48 -33.20 -7.58
N SER A 108 19.52 -34.03 -7.98
CA SER A 108 18.16 -33.96 -7.44
C SER A 108 18.12 -34.66 -6.08
N LYS A 109 18.01 -33.92 -4.98
CA LYS A 109 17.67 -34.47 -3.67
C LYS A 109 16.20 -34.19 -3.40
N ILE A 110 15.43 -35.27 -3.16
CA ILE A 110 14.03 -35.17 -2.76
C ILE A 110 14.02 -35.08 -1.24
N TYR A 111 13.38 -34.04 -0.71
CA TYR A 111 13.11 -33.88 0.72
C TYR A 111 11.62 -34.11 0.99
N TYR A 112 11.28 -35.00 1.88
CA TYR A 112 9.91 -35.26 2.32
C TYR A 112 9.76 -34.77 3.78
N PRO A 113 9.14 -33.61 4.04
CA PRO A 113 8.78 -33.24 5.40
C PRO A 113 7.56 -34.02 5.88
N THR A 114 7.53 -34.28 7.19
CA THR A 114 6.33 -34.80 7.85
C THR A 114 5.15 -33.85 7.65
N GLU A 115 3.97 -34.42 7.38
CA GLU A 115 2.74 -33.64 7.24
C GLU A 115 2.43 -32.87 8.53
N TYR A 116 2.30 -31.54 8.45
CA TYR A 116 1.86 -30.69 9.53
C TYR A 116 0.42 -30.25 9.30
N ASN A 117 -0.39 -30.37 10.34
CA ASN A 117 -1.79 -30.04 10.30
C ASN A 117 -2.01 -28.60 10.76
N TYR A 118 -2.40 -27.70 9.84
CA TYR A 118 -2.68 -26.27 10.09
C TYR A 118 -3.92 -26.04 10.99
N GLU A 119 -4.66 -27.07 11.35
CA GLU A 119 -5.98 -26.96 11.98
C GLU A 119 -5.95 -26.50 13.45
N LEU A 120 -4.77 -26.40 14.09
CA LEU A 120 -4.70 -26.33 15.56
C LEU A 120 -4.91 -24.94 16.19
N HIS A 121 -4.87 -23.85 15.46
CA HIS A 121 -4.98 -22.51 16.05
C HIS A 121 -6.32 -21.79 15.89
N TYR A 122 -7.25 -22.32 15.10
CA TYR A 122 -8.55 -21.65 14.85
C TYR A 122 -9.76 -22.46 15.31
N ASN A 123 -9.58 -23.61 15.97
CA ASN A 123 -10.65 -24.54 16.31
C ASN A 123 -11.46 -24.23 17.58
N ASN A 124 -11.23 -23.12 18.27
CA ASN A 124 -11.96 -22.76 19.48
C ASN A 124 -13.01 -21.67 19.25
N ILE A 125 -13.69 -21.67 18.12
CA ILE A 125 -14.73 -20.69 17.80
C ILE A 125 -16.08 -21.22 18.25
N VAL A 126 -16.69 -20.56 19.24
CA VAL A 126 -18.10 -20.81 19.61
C VAL A 126 -18.99 -20.06 18.63
N PRO A 127 -19.88 -20.71 17.90
CA PRO A 127 -20.75 -20.08 16.92
C PRO A 127 -21.85 -19.24 17.59
N VAL A 128 -22.08 -18.04 17.09
CA VAL A 128 -23.34 -17.29 17.36
C VAL A 128 -24.44 -17.95 16.52
N LYS A 129 -25.15 -18.91 17.10
CA LYS A 129 -25.96 -19.89 16.37
C LYS A 129 -27.38 -19.48 16.03
N GLU A 130 -27.97 -18.41 16.57
CA GLU A 130 -29.43 -18.32 16.55
C GLU A 130 -30.03 -17.46 15.42
N ALA A 131 -29.39 -16.36 15.02
CA ALA A 131 -29.99 -15.47 13.99
C ALA A 131 -29.81 -15.97 12.56
N ALA A 132 -28.64 -16.47 12.20
CA ALA A 132 -28.34 -16.96 10.86
C ALA A 132 -29.13 -18.25 10.52
N ALA A 133 -29.28 -19.16 11.49
CA ALA A 133 -30.05 -20.38 11.30
C ALA A 133 -31.55 -20.13 11.05
N GLN A 134 -32.13 -19.05 11.58
CA GLN A 134 -33.53 -18.68 11.33
C GLN A 134 -33.72 -18.12 9.90
N LEU A 135 -32.80 -17.31 9.41
CA LEU A 135 -32.88 -16.73 8.05
C LEU A 135 -32.63 -17.78 6.96
N ILE A 136 -31.70 -18.69 7.19
CA ILE A 136 -31.45 -19.85 6.28
C ILE A 136 -32.68 -20.78 6.26
N LYS A 137 -33.35 -21.01 7.39
CA LYS A 137 -34.60 -21.76 7.48
C LYS A 137 -35.75 -21.11 6.70
N MET A 138 -35.74 -19.79 6.52
CA MET A 138 -36.75 -19.03 5.78
C MET A 138 -36.49 -19.02 4.25
N GLY A 139 -35.39 -19.61 3.77
CA GLY A 139 -35.11 -19.75 2.33
C GLY A 139 -34.84 -18.44 1.58
N LYS A 140 -34.50 -17.35 2.29
CA LYS A 140 -34.26 -16.05 1.67
C LYS A 140 -32.76 -15.89 1.37
N ILE A 141 -32.37 -16.21 0.15
CA ILE A 141 -31.06 -15.89 -0.40
C ILE A 141 -31.14 -14.46 -0.95
N GLU A 142 -30.34 -13.56 -0.41
CA GLU A 142 -30.22 -12.17 -0.89
C GLU A 142 -29.35 -12.15 -2.16
N THR A 143 -29.67 -11.28 -3.11
CA THR A 143 -28.88 -11.13 -4.32
C THR A 143 -27.64 -10.28 -4.08
N ALA A 144 -26.49 -10.68 -4.60
CA ALA A 144 -25.24 -9.94 -4.55
C ALA A 144 -24.61 -9.85 -5.95
N SER A 145 -24.01 -8.71 -6.28
CA SER A 145 -23.23 -8.57 -7.50
C SER A 145 -21.74 -8.65 -7.19
N ARG A 146 -20.99 -9.31 -8.07
CA ARG A 146 -19.53 -9.47 -7.96
C ARG A 146 -18.82 -8.12 -7.89
N GLN A 147 -19.24 -7.19 -8.74
CA GLN A 147 -18.72 -5.85 -8.79
C GLN A 147 -18.92 -5.12 -7.47
N THR A 148 -20.12 -5.16 -6.88
CA THR A 148 -20.38 -4.54 -5.59
C THR A 148 -19.59 -5.22 -4.48
N ALA A 149 -19.44 -6.56 -4.53
CA ALA A 149 -18.65 -7.29 -3.56
C ALA A 149 -17.21 -6.78 -3.48
N LEU A 150 -16.58 -6.58 -4.62
CA LEU A 150 -15.20 -6.10 -4.67
C LEU A 150 -15.07 -4.61 -4.38
N ARG A 151 -16.02 -3.77 -4.83
CA ARG A 151 -16.05 -2.34 -4.46
C ARG A 151 -16.18 -2.15 -2.95
N LEU A 152 -17.01 -2.96 -2.31
CA LEU A 152 -17.11 -2.96 -0.85
C LEU A 152 -15.80 -3.43 -0.22
N GLY A 153 -15.22 -4.53 -0.72
CA GLY A 153 -13.91 -5.00 -0.26
C GLY A 153 -12.84 -3.91 -0.31
N GLU A 154 -12.74 -3.23 -1.44
CA GLU A 154 -11.81 -2.10 -1.62
C GLU A 154 -12.13 -0.94 -0.67
N SER A 155 -13.41 -0.60 -0.50
CA SER A 155 -13.79 0.51 0.38
C SER A 155 -13.41 0.27 1.85
N TYR A 156 -13.39 -0.99 2.32
CA TYR A 156 -12.89 -1.35 3.65
C TYR A 156 -11.36 -1.32 3.73
N ALA A 157 -10.68 -1.79 2.69
CA ALA A 157 -9.21 -1.82 2.64
C ALA A 157 -8.58 -0.42 2.53
N LEU A 158 -9.30 0.57 2.01
CA LEU A 158 -8.81 1.93 1.79
C LEU A 158 -9.51 2.98 2.66
N TYR A 159 -10.37 2.57 3.60
CA TYR A 159 -11.13 3.52 4.42
C TYR A 159 -10.23 4.32 5.34
N LYS A 160 -10.28 5.65 5.21
CA LYS A 160 -9.56 6.58 6.08
C LYS A 160 -10.46 7.08 7.21
N TYR A 161 -9.93 7.15 8.42
CA TYR A 161 -10.67 7.57 9.62
C TYR A 161 -9.75 8.11 10.70
N ASN A 162 -10.34 8.83 11.65
CA ASN A 162 -9.63 9.35 12.82
C ASN A 162 -9.98 8.55 14.08
N CYS A 163 -8.96 8.14 14.83
CA CYS A 163 -9.09 7.61 16.18
C CYS A 163 -8.75 8.68 17.22
N SER A 164 -9.55 8.78 18.26
CA SER A 164 -9.14 9.41 19.51
C SER A 164 -8.32 8.40 20.35
N SER A 165 -7.57 8.88 21.33
CA SER A 165 -6.87 7.98 22.27
C SER A 165 -7.83 7.06 23.04
N SER A 166 -9.10 7.46 23.23
CA SER A 166 -10.13 6.62 23.87
C SER A 166 -10.64 5.49 22.96
N ASN A 167 -10.36 5.51 21.66
CA ASN A 167 -10.69 4.42 20.76
C ASN A 167 -9.62 3.30 20.75
N LEU A 168 -8.54 3.45 21.52
CA LEU A 168 -7.40 2.55 21.49
C LEU A 168 -7.26 1.79 22.81
N ALA A 169 -7.04 0.49 22.73
CA ALA A 169 -6.70 -0.42 23.81
C ALA A 169 -5.44 -1.21 23.44
N PRO A 170 -4.23 -0.63 23.57
CA PRO A 170 -2.99 -1.25 23.10
C PRO A 170 -2.59 -2.49 23.90
N SER A 171 -3.18 -2.71 25.05
CA SER A 171 -3.11 -3.95 25.84
C SER A 171 -4.52 -4.46 26.09
N SER A 172 -4.65 -5.74 26.40
CA SER A 172 -5.95 -6.34 26.73
C SER A 172 -6.54 -5.66 27.97
N ILE A 173 -7.70 -5.02 27.80
CA ILE A 173 -8.44 -4.32 28.86
C ILE A 173 -9.86 -4.85 28.93
N LYS A 174 -10.50 -4.71 30.08
CA LYS A 174 -11.91 -5.05 30.25
C LYS A 174 -12.78 -3.90 29.78
N GLY A 175 -13.59 -4.16 28.75
CA GLY A 175 -14.56 -3.20 28.23
C GLY A 175 -15.73 -2.96 29.19
N PRO A 176 -16.60 -1.98 28.88
CA PRO A 176 -17.80 -1.69 29.71
C PRO A 176 -18.80 -2.86 29.80
N ASP A 177 -18.81 -3.74 28.80
CA ASP A 177 -19.64 -4.95 28.76
C ASP A 177 -19.04 -6.14 29.54
N GLY A 178 -17.81 -5.96 30.03
CA GLY A 178 -17.10 -7.00 30.76
C GLY A 178 -16.23 -7.89 29.91
N ASP A 179 -16.32 -7.81 28.58
CA ASP A 179 -15.46 -8.52 27.65
C ASP A 179 -14.06 -7.90 27.57
N LEU A 180 -13.07 -8.73 27.23
CA LEU A 180 -11.71 -8.26 27.01
C LEU A 180 -11.59 -7.70 25.60
N VAL A 181 -11.01 -6.51 25.47
CA VAL A 181 -10.73 -5.83 24.20
C VAL A 181 -9.25 -5.52 24.10
N GLN A 182 -8.68 -5.76 22.93
CA GLN A 182 -7.35 -5.30 22.56
C GLN A 182 -7.37 -4.83 21.11
N THR A 183 -7.01 -3.57 20.88
CA THR A 183 -6.94 -3.03 19.52
C THR A 183 -5.63 -3.44 18.83
N PRO A 184 -5.61 -3.57 17.48
CA PRO A 184 -4.39 -3.79 16.71
C PRO A 184 -3.28 -2.80 17.06
N SER A 185 -2.04 -3.27 17.13
CA SER A 185 -0.89 -2.45 17.56
C SER A 185 -0.48 -1.37 16.55
N TRP A 186 -0.88 -1.49 15.29
CA TRP A 186 -0.60 -0.51 14.24
C TRP A 186 -1.47 0.76 14.31
N LEU A 187 -2.58 0.71 15.07
CA LEU A 187 -3.48 1.85 15.22
C LEU A 187 -2.85 2.98 16.05
N ILE A 188 -3.06 4.21 15.59
CA ILE A 188 -2.59 5.41 16.26
C ILE A 188 -3.75 6.37 16.60
N ALA A 189 -3.58 7.21 17.60
CA ALA A 189 -4.46 8.36 17.79
C ALA A 189 -4.19 9.37 16.67
N GLY A 190 -5.23 9.71 15.90
CA GLY A 190 -5.14 10.51 14.68
C GLY A 190 -5.66 9.75 13.46
N GLU A 191 -5.19 10.11 12.28
CA GLU A 191 -5.60 9.52 11.02
C GLU A 191 -5.02 8.12 10.82
N ASN A 192 -5.90 7.20 10.45
CA ASN A 192 -5.59 5.81 10.12
C ASN A 192 -6.25 5.46 8.77
N ALA A 193 -5.78 4.38 8.16
CA ALA A 193 -6.42 3.76 7.00
C ALA A 193 -6.61 2.26 7.27
N LYS A 194 -7.42 1.58 6.45
CA LYS A 194 -7.85 0.18 6.58
C LYS A 194 -8.77 -0.07 7.78
N ILE A 195 -9.87 -0.75 7.57
CA ILE A 195 -10.74 -1.16 8.69
C ILE A 195 -10.01 -2.20 9.54
N PRO A 196 -9.88 -1.99 10.86
CA PRO A 196 -9.21 -2.93 11.73
C PRO A 196 -10.00 -4.24 11.88
N TYR A 197 -9.25 -5.33 12.08
CA TYR A 197 -9.82 -6.60 12.48
C TYR A 197 -10.58 -6.45 13.81
N MET A 198 -11.77 -7.02 13.87
CA MET A 198 -12.54 -7.15 15.10
C MET A 198 -13.10 -8.58 15.17
N TRP A 199 -12.74 -9.34 16.18
CA TRP A 199 -13.30 -10.65 16.41
C TRP A 199 -14.84 -10.62 16.51
N GLY A 200 -15.53 -11.43 15.68
CA GLY A 200 -16.99 -11.42 15.57
C GLY A 200 -17.57 -10.17 14.93
N GLY A 201 -16.75 -9.27 14.39
CA GLY A 201 -17.17 -7.98 13.86
C GLY A 201 -17.88 -8.10 12.50
N PHE A 202 -18.94 -7.28 12.34
CA PHE A 202 -19.76 -7.22 11.12
C PHE A 202 -20.27 -5.78 10.87
N ASN A 203 -19.47 -4.77 11.15
CA ASN A 203 -19.89 -3.39 11.00
C ASN A 203 -19.87 -2.94 9.53
N THR A 204 -20.85 -2.12 9.13
CA THR A 204 -20.74 -1.29 7.94
C THR A 204 -19.75 -0.16 8.18
N LEU A 205 -19.24 0.48 7.11
CA LEU A 205 -18.36 1.65 7.25
C LEU A 205 -19.02 2.79 8.06
N SER A 206 -20.32 2.99 7.88
CA SER A 206 -21.09 3.98 8.66
C SER A 206 -21.21 3.59 10.14
N GLN A 207 -21.45 2.30 10.45
CA GLN A 207 -21.49 1.81 11.84
C GLN A 207 -20.10 1.90 12.49
N PHE A 208 -19.03 1.60 11.74
CA PHE A 208 -17.66 1.76 12.19
C PHE A 208 -17.37 3.23 12.56
N ALA A 209 -17.62 4.16 11.63
CA ALA A 209 -17.39 5.59 11.86
C ALA A 209 -18.22 6.13 13.03
N SER A 210 -19.50 5.76 13.11
CA SER A 210 -20.39 6.15 14.23
C SER A 210 -19.92 5.57 15.55
N GLY A 211 -19.45 4.32 15.55
CA GLY A 211 -18.92 3.67 16.73
C GLY A 211 -17.68 4.37 17.29
N LEU A 212 -16.72 4.73 16.45
CA LEU A 212 -15.54 5.50 16.85
C LEU A 212 -15.94 6.86 17.45
N LYS A 213 -16.86 7.58 16.78
CA LYS A 213 -17.38 8.83 17.29
C LYS A 213 -18.05 8.71 18.66
N ASN A 214 -18.67 7.56 18.93
CA ASN A 214 -19.30 7.23 20.21
C ASN A 214 -18.33 6.61 21.23
N GLY A 215 -17.01 6.69 20.99
CA GLY A 215 -15.98 6.23 21.92
C GLY A 215 -15.74 4.72 21.95
N ARG A 216 -16.24 3.95 20.96
CA ARG A 216 -15.94 2.52 20.85
C ARG A 216 -14.51 2.28 20.41
N TYR A 217 -13.96 1.11 20.75
CA TYR A 217 -12.62 0.70 20.39
C TYR A 217 -12.50 0.36 18.91
N ALA A 218 -11.40 0.76 18.28
CA ALA A 218 -11.10 0.49 16.88
C ALA A 218 -10.52 -0.91 16.71
N GLY A 219 -11.37 -1.87 16.37
CA GLY A 219 -10.98 -3.27 16.26
C GLY A 219 -10.88 -4.00 17.62
N ASP A 220 -10.76 -5.32 17.52
CA ASP A 220 -10.52 -6.20 18.67
C ASP A 220 -9.83 -7.47 18.17
N ILE A 221 -8.61 -7.70 18.66
CA ILE A 221 -7.83 -8.92 18.39
C ILE A 221 -7.99 -9.98 19.48
N ASN A 222 -8.73 -9.69 20.55
CA ASN A 222 -9.01 -10.65 21.61
C ASN A 222 -10.14 -11.58 21.16
N THR A 223 -9.91 -12.88 21.25
CA THR A 223 -10.86 -13.93 20.82
C THR A 223 -11.65 -14.56 21.96
N ALA A 224 -11.51 -14.06 23.19
CA ALA A 224 -12.20 -14.63 24.36
C ALA A 224 -13.70 -14.31 24.40
N GLY A 225 -14.15 -13.28 23.68
CA GLY A 225 -15.55 -12.85 23.58
C GLY A 225 -15.74 -11.92 22.41
N VAL A 226 -16.97 -11.44 22.20
CA VAL A 226 -17.31 -10.44 21.18
C VAL A 226 -17.80 -9.19 21.88
N SER A 227 -16.95 -8.19 22.00
CA SER A 227 -17.30 -6.96 22.70
C SER A 227 -18.24 -6.07 21.87
N ASN A 228 -19.32 -5.60 22.49
CA ASN A 228 -20.21 -4.60 21.94
C ASN A 228 -19.60 -3.18 21.94
N TYR A 229 -18.44 -3.00 22.57
CA TYR A 229 -17.72 -1.73 22.65
C TYR A 229 -16.54 -1.64 21.68
N ALA A 230 -16.36 -2.62 20.79
CA ALA A 230 -15.46 -2.56 19.66
C ALA A 230 -16.21 -2.39 18.34
N VAL A 231 -15.52 -1.92 17.30
CA VAL A 231 -16.03 -1.78 15.93
C VAL A 231 -14.97 -2.19 14.92
N GLY A 232 -15.39 -2.95 13.91
CA GLY A 232 -14.53 -3.51 12.88
C GLY A 232 -15.21 -4.68 12.19
N VAL A 233 -14.44 -5.53 11.53
CA VAL A 233 -14.93 -6.75 10.88
C VAL A 233 -13.94 -7.90 11.08
N ASP A 234 -14.44 -9.13 11.27
CA ASP A 234 -13.64 -10.33 11.11
C ASP A 234 -13.65 -10.83 9.66
N CYS A 235 -12.99 -11.96 9.37
CA CYS A 235 -12.90 -12.50 8.02
C CYS A 235 -14.28 -12.81 7.42
N SER A 236 -15.16 -13.45 8.19
CA SER A 236 -16.50 -13.85 7.75
C SER A 236 -17.47 -12.68 7.72
N GLY A 237 -17.39 -11.77 8.68
CA GLY A 237 -18.17 -10.54 8.70
C GLY A 237 -17.82 -9.63 7.52
N PHE A 238 -16.55 -9.49 7.21
CA PHE A 238 -16.09 -8.75 6.03
C PHE A 238 -16.67 -9.33 4.74
N VAL A 239 -16.49 -10.63 4.48
CA VAL A 239 -17.00 -11.28 3.27
C VAL A 239 -18.54 -11.24 3.22
N SER A 240 -19.21 -11.41 4.35
CA SER A 240 -20.67 -11.25 4.44
C SER A 240 -21.11 -9.84 4.04
N ARG A 241 -20.37 -8.79 4.44
CA ARG A 241 -20.63 -7.41 3.98
C ARG A 241 -20.38 -7.25 2.49
N CYS A 242 -19.30 -7.80 1.97
CA CYS A 242 -19.01 -7.77 0.54
C CYS A 242 -20.11 -8.45 -0.28
N TRP A 243 -20.64 -9.57 0.20
CA TRP A 243 -21.78 -10.25 -0.42
C TRP A 243 -23.15 -9.61 -0.12
N GLN A 244 -23.14 -8.42 0.50
CA GLN A 244 -24.32 -7.60 0.79
C GLN A 244 -25.31 -8.29 1.72
N LEU A 245 -24.86 -9.25 2.53
CA LEU A 245 -25.72 -9.90 3.50
C LEU A 245 -26.16 -8.94 4.60
N THR A 246 -27.41 -9.03 5.00
CA THR A 246 -27.95 -8.27 6.13
C THR A 246 -27.60 -8.89 7.48
N TYR A 247 -27.00 -10.07 7.48
CA TYR A 247 -26.58 -10.86 8.65
C TYR A 247 -25.15 -11.33 8.53
N HIS A 248 -24.51 -11.61 9.67
CA HIS A 248 -23.17 -12.19 9.74
C HIS A 248 -23.27 -13.71 9.52
N SER A 249 -22.72 -14.23 8.40
CA SER A 249 -22.57 -15.64 8.16
C SER A 249 -21.17 -16.06 8.60
N SER A 250 -21.08 -16.88 9.64
CA SER A 250 -19.79 -17.40 10.10
C SER A 250 -19.17 -18.37 9.09
N THR A 251 -17.86 -18.61 9.19
CA THR A 251 -17.19 -19.60 8.33
C THR A 251 -17.75 -21.02 8.46
N SER A 252 -18.39 -21.34 9.58
CA SER A 252 -19.10 -22.60 9.80
C SER A 252 -20.48 -22.64 9.10
N ASP A 253 -21.12 -21.48 8.89
CA ASP A 253 -22.43 -21.36 8.25
C ASP A 253 -22.31 -21.11 6.74
N MET A 254 -21.21 -20.52 6.28
CA MET A 254 -20.97 -20.20 4.86
C MET A 254 -21.16 -21.40 3.91
N PRO A 255 -20.80 -22.65 4.24
CA PRO A 255 -21.10 -23.80 3.37
C PRO A 255 -22.59 -23.96 3.04
N ASN A 256 -23.51 -23.50 3.89
CA ASN A 256 -24.95 -23.55 3.64
C ASN A 256 -25.41 -22.57 2.56
N ILE A 257 -24.71 -21.47 2.40
CA ILE A 257 -25.04 -20.37 1.47
C ILE A 257 -24.09 -20.27 0.27
N THR A 258 -23.08 -21.15 0.20
CA THR A 258 -22.11 -21.21 -0.90
C THR A 258 -22.23 -22.53 -1.69
N THR A 259 -21.65 -22.52 -2.88
CA THR A 259 -21.42 -23.71 -3.69
C THR A 259 -19.95 -23.77 -4.05
N ASN A 260 -19.31 -24.92 -3.81
CA ASN A 260 -17.91 -25.11 -4.18
C ASN A 260 -17.77 -25.29 -5.68
N TYR A 261 -16.71 -24.74 -6.25
CA TYR A 261 -16.30 -25.04 -7.61
C TYR A 261 -15.62 -26.41 -7.71
N SER A 262 -15.61 -26.98 -8.90
CA SER A 262 -14.86 -28.20 -9.21
C SER A 262 -13.41 -27.94 -9.61
N SER A 263 -13.09 -26.70 -9.96
CA SER A 263 -11.74 -26.26 -10.35
C SER A 263 -11.43 -24.86 -9.79
N TRP A 264 -10.18 -24.61 -9.47
CA TRP A 264 -9.69 -23.27 -9.11
C TRP A 264 -9.70 -22.31 -10.31
N SER A 265 -9.70 -22.83 -11.53
CA SER A 265 -9.85 -22.02 -12.74
C SER A 265 -11.24 -21.41 -12.90
N ASP A 266 -12.25 -21.93 -12.18
CA ASP A 266 -13.63 -21.45 -12.23
C ASP A 266 -13.87 -20.24 -11.31
N LEU A 267 -12.93 -19.93 -10.38
CA LEU A 267 -13.04 -18.77 -9.51
C LEU A 267 -13.21 -17.48 -10.31
N LYS A 268 -14.15 -16.69 -9.86
CA LYS A 268 -14.46 -15.37 -10.43
C LYS A 268 -14.30 -14.29 -9.37
N PRO A 269 -13.86 -13.09 -9.75
CA PRO A 269 -13.79 -11.96 -8.83
C PRO A 269 -15.07 -11.80 -8.00
N GLY A 270 -14.94 -11.58 -6.69
CA GLY A 270 -16.04 -11.52 -5.73
C GLY A 270 -16.46 -12.86 -5.12
N ASP A 271 -15.85 -13.97 -5.55
CA ASP A 271 -16.04 -15.28 -4.95
C ASP A 271 -15.29 -15.45 -3.62
N GLY A 272 -15.57 -16.54 -2.93
CA GLY A 272 -14.91 -16.90 -1.68
C GLY A 272 -13.82 -17.94 -1.87
N ILE A 273 -12.75 -17.79 -1.13
CA ILE A 273 -11.75 -18.83 -0.88
C ILE A 273 -11.92 -19.21 0.59
N LEU A 274 -12.59 -20.32 0.84
CA LEU A 274 -13.15 -20.70 2.13
C LEU A 274 -12.44 -21.90 2.75
N LYS A 275 -12.18 -21.82 4.05
CA LYS A 275 -11.95 -22.98 4.94
C LYS A 275 -12.67 -22.74 6.24
N GLN A 276 -12.80 -23.77 7.07
CA GLN A 276 -13.26 -23.56 8.43
C GLN A 276 -12.29 -22.61 9.18
N GLY A 277 -12.84 -21.58 9.81
CA GLY A 277 -12.10 -20.59 10.58
C GLY A 277 -11.54 -19.43 9.75
N HIS A 278 -11.57 -19.47 8.42
CA HIS A 278 -11.16 -18.31 7.61
C HIS A 278 -11.77 -18.30 6.21
N VAL A 279 -12.08 -17.10 5.71
CA VAL A 279 -12.56 -16.85 4.35
C VAL A 279 -11.92 -15.60 3.78
N ARG A 280 -11.63 -15.63 2.48
CA ARG A 280 -11.08 -14.53 1.70
C ARG A 280 -12.01 -14.18 0.55
N LEU A 281 -12.08 -12.93 0.19
CA LEU A 281 -12.74 -12.48 -1.04
C LEU A 281 -11.72 -12.53 -2.18
N PHE A 282 -11.96 -13.35 -3.18
CA PHE A 282 -11.10 -13.45 -4.36
C PHE A 282 -11.24 -12.18 -5.22
N ALA A 283 -10.12 -11.53 -5.52
CA ALA A 283 -10.10 -10.34 -6.37
C ALA A 283 -9.79 -10.69 -7.83
N ASP A 284 -8.65 -11.30 -8.08
CA ASP A 284 -8.27 -11.78 -9.40
C ASP A 284 -7.09 -12.78 -9.34
N LYS A 285 -6.63 -13.23 -10.50
CA LYS A 285 -5.46 -14.08 -10.65
C LYS A 285 -4.33 -13.27 -11.30
N ALA A 286 -3.21 -13.16 -10.61
CA ALA A 286 -2.03 -12.50 -11.13
C ALA A 286 -1.43 -13.29 -12.33
N PRO A 287 -0.66 -12.63 -13.22
CA PRO A 287 -0.06 -13.27 -14.39
C PRO A 287 0.85 -14.47 -14.06
N ASN A 288 1.52 -14.45 -12.92
CA ASN A 288 2.35 -15.55 -12.42
C ASN A 288 1.56 -16.72 -11.82
N GLY A 289 0.23 -16.66 -11.80
CA GLY A 289 -0.67 -17.69 -11.27
C GLY A 289 -1.07 -17.49 -9.80
N ALA A 290 -0.54 -16.49 -9.12
CA ALA A 290 -0.92 -16.19 -7.74
C ALA A 290 -2.37 -15.68 -7.65
N MET A 291 -3.03 -15.95 -6.52
CA MET A 291 -4.40 -15.53 -6.23
C MET A 291 -4.37 -14.23 -5.41
N ARG A 292 -4.84 -13.13 -5.98
CA ARG A 292 -5.04 -11.88 -5.23
C ARG A 292 -6.38 -11.89 -4.53
N VAL A 293 -6.37 -11.46 -3.27
CA VAL A 293 -7.55 -11.44 -2.41
C VAL A 293 -7.66 -10.13 -1.65
N VAL A 294 -8.85 -9.85 -1.15
CA VAL A 294 -9.09 -8.89 -0.07
C VAL A 294 -9.59 -9.68 1.13
N GLU A 295 -8.99 -9.48 2.29
CA GLU A 295 -9.36 -10.22 3.48
C GLU A 295 -9.27 -9.36 4.75
N SER A 296 -10.10 -9.65 5.75
CA SER A 296 -9.86 -9.24 7.12
C SER A 296 -9.13 -10.37 7.82
N SER A 297 -7.89 -10.16 8.23
CA SER A 297 -7.00 -11.24 8.64
C SER A 297 -6.19 -10.90 9.89
N ALA A 298 -5.88 -11.94 10.68
CA ALA A 298 -4.94 -11.83 11.79
C ALA A 298 -3.48 -11.64 11.33
N ARG A 299 -3.20 -11.74 10.03
CA ARG A 299 -1.88 -11.51 9.45
C ARG A 299 -1.37 -10.10 9.75
N ASP A 300 -2.22 -9.10 9.51
CA ASP A 300 -1.95 -7.68 9.76
C ASP A 300 -3.05 -6.99 10.59
N TRP A 301 -3.98 -7.76 11.12
CA TRP A 301 -5.09 -7.31 11.95
C TRP A 301 -5.94 -6.19 11.31
N ALA A 302 -6.12 -6.28 9.98
CA ALA A 302 -6.85 -5.31 9.19
C ALA A 302 -7.55 -5.97 7.99
N VAL A 303 -8.39 -5.17 7.31
CA VAL A 303 -8.83 -5.47 5.95
C VAL A 303 -7.77 -4.99 4.98
N SER A 304 -7.18 -5.90 4.21
CA SER A 304 -6.11 -5.57 3.27
C SER A 304 -6.12 -6.47 2.05
N TYR A 305 -5.44 -6.02 0.99
CA TYR A 305 -5.11 -6.84 -0.16
C TYR A 305 -3.94 -7.77 0.16
N TRP A 306 -3.97 -8.97 -0.43
CA TRP A 306 -2.86 -9.90 -0.36
C TRP A 306 -2.83 -10.83 -1.56
N THR A 307 -1.67 -11.44 -1.78
CA THR A 307 -1.43 -12.38 -2.88
C THR A 307 -0.90 -13.69 -2.32
N TYR A 308 -1.52 -14.79 -2.74
CA TYR A 308 -1.19 -16.14 -2.30
C TYR A 308 -0.83 -17.03 -3.47
N SER A 309 0.26 -17.79 -3.34
CA SER A 309 0.52 -18.89 -4.27
C SER A 309 -0.46 -20.06 -4.03
N PRO A 310 -0.70 -20.95 -4.98
CA PRO A 310 -1.56 -22.11 -4.77
C PRO A 310 -1.15 -22.97 -3.58
N SER A 311 0.15 -23.10 -3.27
CA SER A 311 0.62 -23.86 -2.11
C SER A 311 0.15 -23.29 -0.77
N ASP A 312 -0.13 -21.99 -0.69
CA ASP A 312 -0.64 -21.32 0.51
C ASP A 312 -2.14 -21.57 0.73
N LEU A 313 -2.82 -22.11 -0.27
CA LEU A 313 -4.27 -22.29 -0.31
C LEU A 313 -4.72 -23.76 -0.23
N THR A 314 -3.81 -24.68 0.05
CA THR A 314 -4.09 -26.13 0.05
C THR A 314 -5.17 -26.58 1.04
N ALA A 315 -5.38 -25.81 2.13
CA ALA A 315 -6.43 -26.06 3.10
C ALA A 315 -7.78 -25.40 2.75
N TYR A 316 -7.87 -24.70 1.62
CA TYR A 316 -9.04 -23.94 1.22
C TYR A 316 -9.77 -24.58 0.05
N VAL A 317 -11.02 -24.18 -0.13
CA VAL A 317 -11.84 -24.53 -1.29
C VAL A 317 -12.33 -23.27 -1.99
N PRO A 318 -12.33 -23.24 -3.32
CA PRO A 318 -12.93 -22.17 -4.09
C PRO A 318 -14.45 -22.31 -4.07
N CYS A 319 -15.18 -21.23 -3.76
CA CYS A 319 -16.64 -21.25 -3.69
C CYS A 319 -17.26 -19.93 -4.13
N TYR A 320 -18.51 -19.97 -4.56
CA TYR A 320 -19.29 -18.77 -4.81
C TYR A 320 -20.54 -18.72 -3.91
N TYR A 321 -20.97 -17.52 -3.59
CA TYR A 321 -22.23 -17.30 -2.88
C TYR A 321 -23.42 -17.65 -3.78
N LYS A 322 -24.40 -18.43 -3.27
CA LYS A 322 -25.57 -18.91 -4.05
C LYS A 322 -26.45 -17.79 -4.60
N GLY A 323 -26.47 -16.63 -3.94
CA GLY A 323 -27.16 -15.42 -4.40
C GLY A 323 -26.32 -14.53 -5.32
N MET A 324 -25.10 -14.96 -5.68
CA MET A 324 -24.21 -14.18 -6.54
C MET A 324 -24.75 -14.13 -7.96
N GLU A 325 -24.93 -12.95 -8.51
CA GLU A 325 -25.26 -12.77 -9.91
C GLU A 325 -24.12 -13.31 -10.78
N ASN A 326 -24.43 -14.20 -11.73
CA ASN A 326 -23.45 -14.79 -12.64
C ASN A 326 -23.04 -13.79 -13.73
N ASN A 327 -22.31 -12.77 -13.35
CA ASN A 327 -21.75 -11.79 -14.26
C ASN A 327 -20.37 -12.27 -14.69
N LEU A 328 -20.19 -12.43 -16.00
CA LEU A 328 -19.01 -13.04 -16.59
C LEU A 328 -17.88 -12.02 -16.77
N SER A 329 -16.67 -12.54 -16.75
CA SER A 329 -15.35 -12.00 -17.08
C SER A 329 -15.19 -10.48 -17.17
N PHE A 330 -14.17 -9.99 -16.51
CA PHE A 330 -13.95 -8.55 -16.31
C PHE A 330 -12.80 -8.07 -17.17
N ASN A 331 -13.10 -7.57 -18.35
CA ASN A 331 -12.13 -6.78 -19.09
C ASN A 331 -12.11 -5.39 -18.49
N VAL A 332 -11.31 -5.22 -17.44
CA VAL A 332 -11.17 -3.93 -16.74
C VAL A 332 -10.37 -2.98 -17.63
N PRO A 333 -10.95 -1.83 -17.99
CA PRO A 333 -10.20 -0.82 -18.74
C PRO A 333 -9.06 -0.23 -17.89
N LYS A 334 -8.02 0.26 -18.56
CA LYS A 334 -6.91 1.00 -17.98
C LYS A 334 -6.89 2.40 -18.59
N LEU A 335 -7.07 3.44 -17.76
CA LEU A 335 -6.86 4.81 -18.20
C LEU A 335 -5.38 5.04 -18.51
N LEU A 336 -5.10 5.59 -19.65
CA LEU A 336 -3.76 5.88 -20.16
C LEU A 336 -3.40 7.36 -19.95
N ASN A 337 -4.30 8.25 -20.33
CA ASN A 337 -4.08 9.69 -20.18
C ASN A 337 -5.37 10.50 -19.97
N VAL A 338 -5.21 11.63 -19.28
CA VAL A 338 -6.22 12.68 -19.13
C VAL A 338 -5.52 14.02 -19.39
N LEU A 339 -5.72 14.54 -20.60
CA LEU A 339 -4.97 15.68 -21.14
C LEU A 339 -5.89 16.87 -21.43
N SER A 340 -5.50 18.05 -20.96
CA SER A 340 -6.22 19.29 -21.21
C SER A 340 -6.24 19.67 -22.70
N GLN A 341 -7.36 20.21 -23.14
CA GLN A 341 -7.58 20.72 -24.48
C GLN A 341 -8.06 22.18 -24.40
N PRO A 342 -7.95 22.97 -25.46
CA PRO A 342 -8.53 24.31 -25.48
C PRO A 342 -10.02 24.32 -25.10
N GLU A 343 -10.53 25.49 -24.71
CA GLU A 343 -11.95 25.71 -24.40
C GLU A 343 -12.46 24.88 -23.19
N LYS A 344 -11.61 24.67 -22.17
CA LYS A 344 -11.94 23.82 -21.00
C LYS A 344 -12.39 22.41 -21.39
N LYS A 345 -11.84 21.86 -22.45
CA LYS A 345 -12.04 20.46 -22.82
C LYS A 345 -10.92 19.58 -22.29
N VAL A 346 -11.21 18.30 -22.17
CA VAL A 346 -10.26 17.27 -21.77
C VAL A 346 -10.38 16.07 -22.70
N LYS A 347 -9.25 15.57 -23.18
CA LYS A 347 -9.15 14.30 -23.88
C LYS A 347 -8.84 13.21 -22.86
N ILE A 348 -9.62 12.15 -22.85
CA ILE A 348 -9.49 10.99 -22.00
C ILE A 348 -9.25 9.78 -22.88
N THR A 349 -8.17 9.04 -22.63
CA THR A 349 -7.80 7.84 -23.42
C THR A 349 -7.64 6.65 -22.48
N TRP A 350 -8.10 5.48 -22.93
CA TRP A 350 -7.96 4.23 -22.19
C TRP A 350 -7.66 3.07 -23.14
N THR A 351 -7.30 1.93 -22.59
CA THR A 351 -7.19 0.65 -23.29
C THR A 351 -8.02 -0.40 -22.57
N CYS A 352 -8.40 -1.46 -23.27
CA CYS A 352 -9.13 -2.57 -22.72
C CYS A 352 -9.05 -3.77 -23.69
N ASP A 353 -9.04 -4.99 -23.16
CA ASP A 353 -9.35 -6.16 -23.98
C ASP A 353 -10.81 -6.05 -24.45
N THR A 354 -11.01 -6.08 -25.76
CA THR A 354 -12.34 -5.91 -26.36
C THR A 354 -13.16 -7.18 -26.42
N THR A 355 -12.59 -8.30 -25.99
CA THR A 355 -13.29 -9.59 -26.03
C THR A 355 -14.59 -9.49 -25.22
N ASN A 356 -15.71 -9.68 -25.93
CA ASN A 356 -17.05 -9.62 -25.35
C ASN A 356 -17.46 -8.28 -24.72
N VAL A 357 -16.81 -7.17 -25.10
CA VAL A 357 -17.13 -5.82 -24.60
C VAL A 357 -18.16 -5.16 -25.53
N LYS A 358 -19.27 -4.71 -24.95
CA LYS A 358 -20.34 -3.96 -25.64
C LYS A 358 -20.00 -2.48 -25.81
N GLY A 359 -19.26 -1.90 -24.87
CA GLY A 359 -18.87 -0.50 -24.81
C GLY A 359 -18.41 -0.10 -23.41
N TYR A 360 -18.27 1.19 -23.16
CA TYR A 360 -17.66 1.71 -21.93
C TYR A 360 -18.60 2.67 -21.20
N ARG A 361 -18.41 2.77 -19.88
CA ARG A 361 -19.00 3.83 -19.06
C ARG A 361 -17.89 4.68 -18.49
N LEU A 362 -18.01 5.99 -18.69
CA LEU A 362 -17.08 6.97 -18.17
C LEU A 362 -17.71 7.68 -16.98
N TYR A 363 -16.96 7.76 -15.91
CA TYR A 363 -17.36 8.43 -14.68
C TYR A 363 -16.42 9.58 -14.39
N LYS A 364 -16.96 10.64 -13.81
CA LYS A 364 -16.18 11.76 -13.29
C LYS A 364 -16.51 12.06 -11.83
N SER A 365 -15.56 12.65 -11.14
CA SER A 365 -15.67 13.16 -9.79
C SER A 365 -14.88 14.46 -9.65
N THR A 366 -15.27 15.29 -8.70
CA THR A 366 -14.51 16.47 -8.26
C THR A 366 -13.89 16.27 -6.87
N ASP A 367 -14.28 15.21 -6.16
CA ASP A 367 -13.88 14.93 -4.78
C ASP A 367 -13.34 13.51 -4.56
N GLY A 368 -13.22 12.70 -5.63
CA GLY A 368 -12.73 11.32 -5.60
C GLY A 368 -13.66 10.31 -4.92
N THR A 369 -14.76 10.76 -4.32
CA THR A 369 -15.72 9.94 -3.57
C THR A 369 -17.06 9.84 -4.27
N ASN A 370 -17.58 10.95 -4.74
CA ASN A 370 -18.85 11.03 -5.45
C ASN A 370 -18.61 10.98 -6.95
N TRP A 371 -19.05 9.90 -7.59
CA TRP A 371 -18.83 9.64 -9.00
C TRP A 371 -20.13 9.71 -9.80
N SER A 372 -20.12 10.50 -10.86
CA SER A 372 -21.26 10.64 -11.77
C SER A 372 -20.91 10.05 -13.12
N MET A 373 -21.77 9.19 -13.67
CA MET A 373 -21.63 8.68 -15.02
C MET A 373 -21.89 9.80 -16.03
N ILE A 374 -20.95 10.04 -16.94
CA ILE A 374 -21.02 11.09 -17.96
C ILE A 374 -20.99 10.56 -19.39
N GLY A 375 -20.78 9.28 -19.58
CA GLY A 375 -20.85 8.57 -20.84
C GLY A 375 -21.21 7.11 -20.62
N ASN A 376 -21.98 6.54 -21.51
CA ASN A 376 -22.45 5.15 -21.41
C ASN A 376 -22.01 4.31 -22.61
N GLU A 377 -22.24 3.00 -22.50
CA GLU A 377 -21.88 1.97 -23.48
C GLU A 377 -22.55 2.13 -24.85
N SER A 378 -23.57 2.98 -24.97
CA SER A 378 -24.19 3.28 -26.26
C SER A 378 -23.43 4.35 -27.02
N SER A 379 -22.85 5.31 -26.31
CA SER A 379 -22.10 6.44 -26.85
C SER A 379 -20.58 6.21 -26.89
N LEU A 380 -20.04 5.40 -26.00
CA LEU A 380 -18.60 5.14 -25.87
C LEU A 380 -18.23 3.76 -26.42
N LYS A 381 -17.76 3.73 -27.67
CA LYS A 381 -17.34 2.49 -28.38
C LYS A 381 -15.84 2.47 -28.70
N SER A 382 -15.19 3.62 -28.66
CA SER A 382 -13.76 3.78 -28.90
C SER A 382 -12.99 3.94 -27.58
N PHE A 383 -11.68 3.93 -27.66
CA PHE A 383 -10.78 4.03 -26.52
C PHE A 383 -10.45 5.48 -26.10
N ASN A 384 -11.18 6.44 -26.61
CA ASN A 384 -11.00 7.84 -26.19
C ASN A 384 -12.29 8.65 -26.36
N THR A 385 -12.33 9.78 -25.66
CA THR A 385 -13.38 10.77 -25.80
C THR A 385 -12.83 12.16 -25.46
N ILE A 386 -13.52 13.19 -25.94
CA ILE A 386 -13.27 14.58 -25.56
C ILE A 386 -14.54 15.13 -24.94
N ILE A 387 -14.43 15.67 -23.74
CA ILE A 387 -15.55 16.25 -23.00
C ILE A 387 -15.22 17.65 -22.52
N THR A 388 -16.25 18.45 -22.22
CA THR A 388 -16.11 19.77 -21.59
C THR A 388 -16.09 19.61 -20.09
N MET A 389 -15.11 20.21 -19.43
CA MET A 389 -15.01 20.23 -17.97
C MET A 389 -16.06 21.16 -17.38
N SER A 390 -16.68 20.75 -16.28
CA SER A 390 -17.63 21.55 -15.51
C SER A 390 -17.00 22.26 -14.31
N SER A 391 -15.82 21.82 -13.90
CA SER A 391 -15.03 22.42 -12.82
C SER A 391 -13.59 22.64 -13.28
N ASN A 392 -12.77 23.27 -12.43
CA ASN A 392 -11.35 23.48 -12.75
C ASN A 392 -10.51 22.22 -12.50
N THR A 393 -10.96 21.32 -11.62
CA THR A 393 -10.32 20.04 -11.32
C THR A 393 -11.36 18.93 -11.47
N GLU A 394 -11.03 17.92 -12.25
CA GLU A 394 -11.87 16.74 -12.43
C GLU A 394 -11.00 15.47 -12.49
N TYR A 395 -11.55 14.40 -11.93
CA TYR A 395 -10.98 13.06 -11.93
C TYR A 395 -11.87 12.12 -12.72
N TYR A 396 -11.26 11.14 -13.37
CA TYR A 396 -11.96 10.22 -14.27
C TYR A 396 -11.59 8.77 -13.98
N ARG A 397 -12.54 7.89 -14.24
CA ARG A 397 -12.38 6.44 -14.30
C ARG A 397 -13.34 5.86 -15.30
N VAL A 398 -13.02 4.69 -15.82
CA VAL A 398 -13.79 4.03 -16.86
C VAL A 398 -14.07 2.57 -16.48
N SER A 399 -15.20 2.02 -16.90
CA SER A 399 -15.53 0.60 -16.83
C SER A 399 -15.98 0.11 -18.20
N SER A 400 -15.84 -1.18 -18.45
CA SER A 400 -16.40 -1.86 -19.61
C SER A 400 -17.77 -2.45 -19.30
N ILE A 401 -18.63 -2.53 -20.31
CA ILE A 401 -19.91 -3.25 -20.26
C ILE A 401 -19.80 -4.47 -21.16
N LEU A 402 -20.11 -5.61 -20.61
CA LEU A 402 -20.05 -6.88 -21.36
C LEU A 402 -21.27 -7.07 -22.25
N ASN A 403 -21.06 -7.74 -23.36
CA ASN A 403 -22.09 -8.14 -24.30
C ASN A 403 -22.71 -9.48 -23.83
N ASP A 404 -23.34 -9.47 -22.67
CA ASP A 404 -24.08 -10.62 -22.18
C ASP A 404 -25.57 -10.52 -22.51
N SER A 405 -26.21 -11.65 -22.74
CA SER A 405 -27.61 -11.71 -23.15
C SER A 405 -28.58 -11.45 -22.00
N LEU A 406 -28.12 -11.35 -20.76
CA LEU A 406 -28.99 -11.39 -19.59
C LEU A 406 -29.02 -10.07 -18.81
N LYS A 407 -27.90 -9.35 -18.70
CA LYS A 407 -27.81 -8.04 -18.04
C LYS A 407 -26.53 -7.35 -18.50
N ASN A 408 -26.54 -6.05 -18.71
CA ASN A 408 -25.35 -5.24 -19.04
C ASN A 408 -24.34 -5.26 -17.88
N SER A 409 -23.60 -6.35 -17.73
CA SER A 409 -22.62 -6.52 -16.66
C SER A 409 -21.47 -5.54 -16.82
N GLU A 410 -21.19 -4.79 -15.77
CA GLU A 410 -20.17 -3.76 -15.74
C GLU A 410 -18.91 -4.27 -15.04
N SER A 411 -17.74 -4.06 -15.64
CA SER A 411 -16.44 -4.41 -15.06
C SER A 411 -16.12 -3.57 -13.80
N PHE A 412 -14.97 -3.87 -13.16
CA PHE A 412 -14.35 -2.93 -12.26
C PHE A 412 -14.05 -1.61 -12.93
N TRP A 413 -13.84 -0.61 -12.10
CA TRP A 413 -13.29 0.67 -12.54
C TRP A 413 -11.79 0.57 -12.80
N SER A 414 -11.34 1.31 -13.79
CA SER A 414 -9.92 1.55 -14.06
C SER A 414 -9.21 2.24 -12.88
N ASN A 415 -7.90 2.43 -13.02
CA ASN A 415 -7.17 3.47 -12.28
C ASN A 415 -7.87 4.83 -12.42
N VAL A 416 -7.54 5.75 -11.49
CA VAL A 416 -8.04 7.13 -11.52
C VAL A 416 -6.95 8.04 -12.05
N LEU A 417 -7.27 8.79 -13.12
CA LEU A 417 -6.47 9.91 -13.58
C LEU A 417 -7.26 11.21 -13.46
N GLY A 418 -6.56 12.35 -13.44
CA GLY A 418 -7.19 13.65 -13.24
C GLY A 418 -6.50 14.77 -14.01
N VAL A 419 -7.14 15.91 -14.04
CA VAL A 419 -6.65 17.13 -14.69
C VAL A 419 -7.09 18.34 -13.90
N LYS A 420 -6.24 19.35 -13.85
CA LYS A 420 -6.59 20.69 -13.40
C LYS A 420 -6.27 21.70 -14.49
N GLN A 421 -7.24 22.51 -14.84
CA GLN A 421 -7.15 23.55 -15.86
C GLN A 421 -7.73 24.86 -15.31
N ASN A 422 -6.88 25.71 -14.79
CA ASN A 422 -7.24 27.00 -14.20
C ASN A 422 -6.47 28.18 -14.81
N SER A 423 -5.89 27.98 -16.02
CA SER A 423 -5.07 28.98 -16.71
C SER A 423 -3.86 29.45 -15.89
N SER A 424 -3.27 28.55 -15.11
CA SER A 424 -2.02 28.82 -14.40
C SER A 424 -0.86 29.03 -15.38
N SER A 425 0.13 29.83 -14.97
CA SER A 425 1.38 29.96 -15.71
C SER A 425 2.31 28.75 -15.53
N LYS A 426 1.96 27.81 -14.64
CA LYS A 426 2.69 26.59 -14.35
C LYS A 426 1.85 25.38 -14.63
N LYS A 427 2.41 24.43 -15.36
CA LYS A 427 1.77 23.16 -15.70
C LYS A 427 2.69 21.99 -15.40
N ILE A 428 2.21 21.03 -14.64
CA ILE A 428 2.96 19.82 -14.28
C ILE A 428 2.34 18.57 -14.89
N LEU A 429 3.13 17.51 -14.96
CA LEU A 429 2.70 16.17 -15.31
C LEU A 429 2.77 15.27 -14.08
N ILE A 430 1.70 14.55 -13.79
CA ILE A 430 1.69 13.45 -12.82
C ILE A 430 1.76 12.14 -13.61
N VAL A 431 2.85 11.40 -13.44
CA VAL A 431 3.06 10.10 -14.08
C VAL A 431 2.78 8.99 -13.09
N ASP A 432 1.76 8.20 -13.36
CA ASP A 432 1.50 6.94 -12.67
C ASP A 432 2.40 5.86 -13.29
N GLY A 433 3.57 5.65 -12.70
CA GLY A 433 4.56 4.67 -13.12
C GLY A 433 4.41 3.33 -12.42
N PHE A 434 3.42 3.17 -11.54
CA PHE A 434 3.24 1.96 -10.78
C PHE A 434 2.47 0.90 -11.57
N ASN A 435 3.13 -0.21 -11.92
CA ASN A 435 2.58 -1.29 -12.75
C ASN A 435 2.59 -2.66 -12.07
N ARG A 436 3.22 -2.78 -10.90
CA ARG A 436 3.36 -4.04 -10.16
C ARG A 436 2.01 -4.69 -9.86
N GLN A 437 1.89 -6.00 -10.06
CA GLN A 437 0.65 -6.77 -9.94
C GLN A 437 0.71 -7.90 -8.91
N ASP A 438 1.75 -7.93 -8.08
CA ASP A 438 1.94 -8.96 -7.04
C ASP A 438 2.05 -8.36 -5.62
N GLY A 439 2.22 -9.20 -4.59
CA GLY A 439 2.40 -8.76 -3.20
C GLY A 439 1.13 -8.21 -2.55
N ASN A 440 1.27 -7.14 -1.78
CA ASN A 440 0.19 -6.43 -1.06
C ASN A 440 -0.63 -5.50 -1.96
N TRP A 441 -0.60 -5.71 -3.23
CA TRP A 441 -0.91 -4.73 -4.20
C TRP A 441 -2.28 -4.97 -4.87
N ARG A 442 -3.03 -3.93 -5.15
CA ARG A 442 -4.36 -4.03 -5.76
C ARG A 442 -4.36 -4.04 -7.30
N GLY A 443 -3.18 -4.20 -7.91
CA GLY A 443 -3.05 -4.18 -9.36
C GLY A 443 -3.08 -2.78 -9.98
N GLU A 444 -3.33 -2.68 -11.27
CA GLU A 444 -3.24 -1.43 -12.04
C GLU A 444 -4.40 -0.44 -11.80
N SER A 445 -5.39 -0.76 -10.96
CA SER A 445 -6.56 0.09 -10.71
C SER A 445 -6.39 0.99 -9.49
N ASN A 446 -5.23 1.65 -9.36
CA ASN A 446 -4.92 2.53 -8.24
C ASN A 446 -5.61 3.91 -8.32
N THR A 447 -5.59 4.65 -7.21
CA THR A 447 -6.15 6.00 -7.09
C THR A 447 -5.11 7.04 -6.69
N PHE A 448 -3.83 6.78 -6.90
CA PHE A 448 -2.74 7.64 -6.42
C PHE A 448 -2.78 9.03 -7.04
N VAL A 449 -3.04 9.11 -8.35
CA VAL A 449 -3.15 10.39 -9.03
C VAL A 449 -4.22 11.28 -8.40
N TYR A 450 -5.30 10.72 -7.88
CA TYR A 450 -6.30 11.49 -7.13
C TYR A 450 -5.68 12.16 -5.89
N GLN A 451 -4.88 11.43 -5.11
CA GLN A 451 -4.25 11.97 -3.90
C GLN A 451 -3.28 13.11 -4.23
N TYR A 452 -2.44 12.92 -5.26
CA TYR A 452 -1.55 13.97 -5.76
C TYR A 452 -2.33 15.17 -6.31
N GLY A 453 -3.31 14.93 -7.17
CA GLY A 453 -4.15 15.97 -7.78
C GLY A 453 -4.86 16.81 -6.74
N LYS A 454 -5.39 16.18 -5.69
CA LYS A 454 -6.03 16.88 -4.56
C LYS A 454 -5.06 17.79 -3.82
N ALA A 455 -3.81 17.38 -3.64
CA ALA A 455 -2.78 18.21 -3.03
C ALA A 455 -2.40 19.44 -3.89
N PHE A 456 -2.60 19.35 -5.22
CA PHE A 456 -2.41 20.49 -6.14
C PHE A 456 -3.62 21.41 -6.25
N GLU A 457 -4.81 21.02 -5.77
CA GLU A 457 -6.01 21.88 -5.88
C GLU A 457 -5.83 23.28 -5.30
N PRO A 458 -5.27 23.46 -4.07
CA PRO A 458 -5.07 24.78 -3.49
C PRO A 458 -3.90 25.57 -4.11
N LEU A 459 -3.05 24.93 -4.91
CA LEU A 459 -1.88 25.57 -5.52
C LEU A 459 -2.26 26.20 -6.87
N ASN A 460 -1.62 27.31 -7.21
CA ASN A 460 -1.80 27.93 -8.54
C ASN A 460 -0.93 27.23 -9.60
N ILE A 461 -1.19 25.93 -9.77
CA ILE A 461 -0.50 25.03 -10.71
C ILE A 461 -1.56 24.20 -11.42
N ASP A 462 -1.51 24.17 -12.75
CA ASP A 462 -2.31 23.25 -13.55
C ASP A 462 -1.60 21.90 -13.67
N TYR A 463 -2.34 20.81 -13.84
CA TYR A 463 -1.74 19.50 -14.06
C TYR A 463 -2.52 18.64 -15.05
N GLU A 464 -1.80 17.73 -15.65
CA GLU A 464 -2.30 16.58 -16.40
C GLU A 464 -1.77 15.29 -15.78
N SER A 465 -2.39 14.17 -16.10
CA SER A 465 -1.94 12.88 -15.59
C SER A 465 -1.98 11.77 -16.64
N VAL A 466 -1.00 10.88 -16.55
CA VAL A 466 -0.79 9.80 -17.50
C VAL A 466 -0.24 8.55 -16.82
N LYS A 467 -0.41 7.38 -17.47
CA LYS A 467 0.44 6.21 -17.22
C LYS A 467 1.81 6.44 -17.86
N ASN A 468 2.86 5.84 -17.28
CA ASN A 468 4.22 5.92 -17.83
C ASN A 468 4.33 5.43 -19.28
N SER A 469 3.49 4.49 -19.72
CA SER A 469 3.41 4.02 -21.10
C SER A 469 3.21 5.15 -22.11
N GLU A 470 2.46 6.20 -21.77
CA GLU A 470 2.20 7.35 -22.63
C GLU A 470 3.45 8.24 -22.83
N VAL A 471 4.36 8.20 -21.84
CA VAL A 471 5.67 8.85 -21.92
C VAL A 471 6.62 8.00 -22.77
N LEU A 472 6.62 6.67 -22.56
CA LEU A 472 7.42 5.72 -23.32
C LEU A 472 7.09 5.74 -24.83
N ASP A 473 5.81 5.78 -25.16
CA ASP A 473 5.30 5.81 -26.55
C ASP A 473 5.40 7.19 -27.20
N SER A 474 5.98 8.16 -26.49
CA SER A 474 6.09 9.57 -26.94
C SER A 474 4.74 10.24 -27.24
N THR A 475 3.63 9.67 -26.76
CA THR A 475 2.30 10.31 -26.82
C THR A 475 2.30 11.60 -26.01
N VAL A 476 3.04 11.59 -24.87
CA VAL A 476 3.24 12.76 -24.02
C VAL A 476 4.73 13.03 -23.87
N ASN A 477 5.13 14.26 -24.24
CA ASN A 477 6.52 14.71 -24.08
C ASN A 477 6.67 15.45 -22.75
N ILE A 478 7.44 14.88 -21.82
CA ILE A 478 7.68 15.46 -20.48
C ILE A 478 8.35 16.84 -20.53
N ASN A 479 9.09 17.17 -21.60
CA ASN A 479 9.70 18.51 -21.78
C ASN A 479 8.68 19.64 -21.94
N ASN A 480 7.41 19.33 -22.16
CA ASN A 480 6.33 20.33 -22.26
C ASN A 480 5.79 20.77 -20.88
N TYR A 481 6.36 20.26 -19.79
CA TYR A 481 5.89 20.51 -18.43
C TYR A 481 6.94 21.19 -17.57
N ASP A 482 6.51 22.11 -16.73
CA ASP A 482 7.38 22.86 -15.82
C ASP A 482 7.95 21.96 -14.70
N ALA A 483 7.24 20.90 -14.32
CA ALA A 483 7.72 19.83 -13.43
C ALA A 483 7.01 18.50 -13.70
N VAL A 484 7.65 17.41 -13.34
CA VAL A 484 7.11 16.05 -13.44
C VAL A 484 7.11 15.40 -12.03
N TYR A 485 5.98 14.83 -11.66
CA TYR A 485 5.81 14.04 -10.43
C TYR A 485 5.62 12.58 -10.83
N TRP A 486 6.62 11.75 -10.57
CA TRP A 486 6.67 10.36 -10.99
C TRP A 486 6.44 9.43 -9.79
N ILE A 487 5.33 8.71 -9.83
CA ILE A 487 4.88 7.80 -8.78
C ILE A 487 5.33 6.40 -9.15
N LEU A 488 6.21 5.80 -8.34
CA LEU A 488 6.71 4.43 -8.56
C LEU A 488 6.14 3.42 -7.56
N GLY A 489 5.56 3.90 -6.44
CA GLY A 489 5.01 3.00 -5.44
C GLY A 489 6.04 2.02 -4.89
N ASP A 490 5.68 0.74 -4.89
CA ASP A 490 6.51 -0.40 -4.46
C ASP A 490 6.86 -1.28 -5.69
N GLU A 491 7.33 -0.66 -6.78
CA GLU A 491 7.53 -1.30 -8.08
C GLU A 491 8.58 -2.39 -8.07
N SER A 492 9.78 -2.10 -7.54
CA SER A 492 10.90 -3.04 -7.45
C SER A 492 11.37 -3.59 -8.81
N THR A 493 12.20 -4.63 -8.75
CA THR A 493 12.70 -5.37 -9.92
C THR A 493 11.62 -6.16 -10.68
N ALA A 494 10.38 -6.21 -10.16
CA ALA A 494 9.31 -6.97 -10.80
C ALA A 494 8.92 -6.38 -12.16
N ASP A 495 8.93 -5.03 -12.26
CA ASP A 495 8.54 -4.31 -13.48
C ASP A 495 9.55 -3.20 -13.90
N GLU A 496 10.78 -3.20 -13.37
CA GLU A 496 11.83 -2.18 -13.57
C GLU A 496 11.35 -0.75 -13.21
N THR A 497 11.81 -0.21 -12.10
CA THR A 497 11.39 1.12 -11.61
C THR A 497 11.60 2.24 -12.63
N PHE A 498 12.71 2.18 -13.36
CA PHE A 498 12.99 3.01 -14.54
C PHE A 498 13.71 2.17 -15.60
N ASN A 499 13.01 1.78 -16.63
CA ASN A 499 13.65 1.09 -17.75
C ASN A 499 14.58 2.03 -18.56
N SER A 500 15.38 1.47 -19.44
CA SER A 500 16.40 2.23 -20.18
C SER A 500 15.82 3.39 -21.02
N THR A 501 14.59 3.28 -21.51
CA THR A 501 13.91 4.35 -22.28
C THR A 501 13.47 5.46 -21.33
N GLU A 502 12.86 5.15 -20.20
CA GLU A 502 12.47 6.13 -19.16
C GLU A 502 13.70 6.86 -18.64
N GLN A 503 14.80 6.14 -18.36
CA GLN A 503 16.06 6.77 -17.97
C GLN A 503 16.57 7.77 -19.01
N ALA A 504 16.50 7.43 -20.30
CA ALA A 504 16.94 8.33 -21.37
C ALA A 504 16.06 9.61 -21.45
N LEU A 505 14.74 9.45 -21.31
CA LEU A 505 13.80 10.57 -21.29
C LEU A 505 14.00 11.47 -20.08
N VAL A 506 14.17 10.90 -18.88
CA VAL A 506 14.41 11.63 -17.65
C VAL A 506 15.78 12.35 -17.67
N LYS A 507 16.84 11.69 -18.18
CA LYS A 507 18.16 12.32 -18.38
C LYS A 507 18.02 13.57 -19.25
N ASN A 508 17.41 13.43 -20.42
CA ASN A 508 17.20 14.57 -21.33
C ASN A 508 16.36 15.68 -20.68
N TYR A 509 15.31 15.34 -19.94
CA TYR A 509 14.46 16.31 -19.25
C TYR A 509 15.24 17.13 -18.20
N LEU A 510 16.02 16.45 -17.34
CA LEU A 510 16.81 17.10 -16.30
C LEU A 510 17.96 17.94 -16.89
N GLU A 511 18.60 17.47 -17.95
CA GLU A 511 19.66 18.20 -18.67
C GLU A 511 19.13 19.47 -19.34
N ASN A 512 17.84 19.52 -19.70
CA ASN A 512 17.17 20.71 -20.20
C ASN A 512 16.58 21.63 -19.11
N GLY A 513 16.98 21.43 -17.84
CA GLY A 513 16.53 22.24 -16.70
C GLY A 513 15.18 21.80 -16.13
N GLY A 514 14.77 20.57 -16.40
CA GLY A 514 13.55 19.97 -15.86
C GLY A 514 13.55 19.85 -14.33
N ARG A 515 12.36 19.71 -13.78
CA ARG A 515 12.11 19.57 -12.33
C ARG A 515 11.38 18.27 -12.08
N LEU A 516 12.01 17.38 -11.31
CA LEU A 516 11.52 16.02 -11.11
C LEU A 516 11.29 15.72 -9.64
N PHE A 517 10.10 15.23 -9.33
CA PHE A 517 9.78 14.59 -8.06
C PHE A 517 9.61 13.09 -8.31
N VAL A 518 10.32 12.25 -7.54
CA VAL A 518 10.20 10.78 -7.60
C VAL A 518 9.87 10.26 -6.20
N SER A 519 8.96 9.32 -6.12
CA SER A 519 8.56 8.67 -4.88
C SER A 519 8.34 7.18 -5.12
N GLY A 520 9.06 6.33 -4.38
CA GLY A 520 8.94 4.87 -4.46
C GLY A 520 9.95 4.16 -3.59
N SER A 521 9.61 2.97 -3.14
CA SER A 521 10.54 2.04 -2.51
C SER A 521 11.25 1.15 -3.53
N GLU A 522 12.34 0.53 -3.12
CA GLU A 522 13.14 -0.41 -3.92
C GLU A 522 13.73 0.17 -5.24
N VAL A 523 13.65 1.48 -5.47
CA VAL A 523 14.26 2.14 -6.64
C VAL A 523 15.78 2.02 -6.60
N GLY A 524 16.38 2.19 -5.42
CA GLY A 524 17.81 2.01 -5.21
C GLY A 524 18.23 0.54 -5.25
N TRP A 525 17.39 -0.34 -4.75
CA TRP A 525 17.60 -1.78 -4.86
C TRP A 525 17.64 -2.21 -6.33
N ASP A 526 16.65 -1.81 -7.11
CA ASP A 526 16.56 -2.14 -8.53
C ASP A 526 17.72 -1.54 -9.33
N LEU A 527 17.84 -0.21 -9.34
CA LEU A 527 18.78 0.50 -10.21
C LEU A 527 20.25 0.44 -9.73
N SER A 528 20.48 0.48 -8.42
CA SER A 528 21.86 0.53 -7.90
C SER A 528 22.38 -0.81 -7.43
N ASN A 529 21.60 -1.59 -6.68
CA ASN A 529 22.06 -2.87 -6.15
C ASN A 529 22.01 -3.98 -7.22
N LYS A 530 20.91 -4.09 -7.95
CA LYS A 530 20.70 -5.10 -9.00
C LYS A 530 21.02 -4.60 -10.40
N GLY A 531 20.98 -3.29 -10.61
CA GLY A 531 21.09 -2.67 -11.91
C GLY A 531 22.45 -2.79 -12.58
N SER A 532 22.45 -2.61 -13.88
CA SER A 532 23.63 -2.54 -14.75
C SER A 532 24.50 -1.29 -14.44
N ALA A 533 25.61 -1.14 -15.11
CA ALA A 533 26.42 0.08 -15.00
C ALA A 533 25.68 1.34 -15.46
N SER A 534 24.77 1.22 -16.45
CA SER A 534 23.92 2.32 -16.91
C SER A 534 22.88 2.73 -15.88
N ASP A 535 22.26 1.75 -15.20
CA ASP A 535 21.28 2.00 -14.16
C ASP A 535 21.91 2.68 -12.95
N LYS A 536 23.11 2.21 -12.55
CA LYS A 536 23.91 2.83 -11.50
C LYS A 536 24.34 4.26 -11.84
N ASP A 537 24.69 4.52 -13.11
CA ASP A 537 24.97 5.88 -13.58
C ASP A 537 23.72 6.76 -13.47
N PHE A 538 22.56 6.28 -13.90
CA PHE A 538 21.31 7.01 -13.78
C PHE A 538 20.96 7.29 -12.31
N TYR A 539 21.04 6.29 -11.45
CA TYR A 539 20.75 6.42 -10.03
C TYR A 539 21.67 7.44 -9.33
N ASN A 540 22.99 7.31 -9.56
CA ASN A 540 23.96 8.15 -8.87
C ASN A 540 24.03 9.58 -9.43
N ASN A 541 23.94 9.74 -10.76
CA ASN A 541 24.22 11.02 -11.43
C ASN A 541 22.96 11.79 -11.82
N TYR A 542 21.78 11.14 -11.91
CA TYR A 542 20.52 11.79 -12.26
C TYR A 542 19.49 11.72 -11.13
N LEU A 543 19.29 10.60 -10.46
CA LEU A 543 18.53 10.58 -9.21
C LEU A 543 19.37 11.11 -8.02
N LYS A 544 20.65 11.38 -8.24
CA LYS A 544 21.54 12.05 -7.27
C LYS A 544 21.56 11.36 -5.89
N ALA A 545 21.38 10.05 -5.86
CA ALA A 545 21.32 9.25 -4.66
C ALA A 545 22.39 8.15 -4.69
N SER A 546 22.80 7.68 -3.53
CA SER A 546 23.55 6.45 -3.35
C SER A 546 22.73 5.45 -2.55
N PHE A 547 22.72 4.20 -2.96
CA PHE A 547 22.03 3.13 -2.24
C PHE A 547 22.87 2.68 -1.04
N ILE A 548 22.25 2.63 0.14
CA ILE A 548 22.91 2.23 1.40
C ILE A 548 22.44 0.85 1.84
N SER A 549 21.10 0.64 1.92
CA SER A 549 20.52 -0.65 2.27
C SER A 549 19.08 -0.75 1.79
N ASP A 550 18.61 -1.97 1.59
CA ASP A 550 17.30 -2.32 1.05
C ASP A 550 16.13 -2.02 2.01
N ASN A 551 16.34 -2.03 3.30
CA ASN A 551 15.25 -1.82 4.26
C ASN A 551 15.66 -0.84 5.35
N SER A 552 14.87 0.21 5.51
CA SER A 552 15.06 1.19 6.59
C SER A 552 14.68 0.65 7.97
N ASN A 553 13.90 -0.42 8.07
CA ASN A 553 13.28 -0.90 9.31
C ASN A 553 12.48 0.20 10.05
N SER A 554 11.97 1.17 9.31
CA SER A 554 11.20 2.29 9.84
C SER A 554 10.19 2.76 8.80
N ASN A 555 8.96 2.97 9.25
CA ASN A 555 7.87 3.57 8.47
C ASN A 555 7.54 5.00 8.90
N PHE A 556 8.44 5.66 9.63
CA PHE A 556 8.30 7.05 10.05
C PHE A 556 9.46 7.89 9.53
N VAL A 557 9.13 9.05 8.97
CA VAL A 557 10.10 9.98 8.37
C VAL A 557 10.02 11.38 8.96
N ASN A 558 11.16 12.07 8.90
CA ASN A 558 11.33 13.44 9.36
C ASN A 558 12.03 14.27 8.30
N GLY A 559 11.49 15.44 7.99
CA GLY A 559 12.15 16.45 7.16
C GLY A 559 13.38 17.05 7.85
N VAL A 560 14.46 17.21 7.10
CA VAL A 560 15.71 17.80 7.61
C VAL A 560 15.58 19.31 7.67
N SER A 561 15.87 19.91 8.82
CA SER A 561 15.79 21.37 9.00
C SER A 561 16.71 22.11 8.01
N GLY A 562 16.22 23.21 7.46
CA GLY A 562 16.95 24.00 6.45
C GLY A 562 16.88 23.45 5.02
N THR A 563 16.13 22.39 4.78
CA THR A 563 15.87 21.85 3.45
C THR A 563 14.41 22.08 3.03
N ALA A 564 14.09 21.78 1.77
CA ALA A 564 12.75 21.97 1.22
C ALA A 564 11.66 21.28 2.05
N LEU A 565 11.91 20.07 2.54
CA LEU A 565 10.94 19.29 3.29
C LEU A 565 11.07 19.40 4.82
N GLY A 566 11.89 20.36 5.28
CA GLY A 566 12.07 20.62 6.71
C GLY A 566 10.75 20.92 7.42
N GLY A 567 10.62 20.46 8.67
CA GLY A 567 9.39 20.63 9.47
C GLY A 567 8.32 19.54 9.26
N SER A 568 8.46 18.66 8.27
CA SER A 568 7.56 17.51 8.10
C SER A 568 7.92 16.36 9.07
N ALA A 569 6.91 15.59 9.50
CA ALA A 569 7.10 14.38 10.28
C ALA A 569 5.82 13.53 10.17
N PHE A 570 5.91 12.31 9.62
CA PHE A 570 4.73 11.49 9.36
C PHE A 570 5.06 10.01 9.18
N TYR A 571 4.03 9.18 9.28
CA TYR A 571 4.07 7.76 8.93
C TYR A 571 3.71 7.55 7.46
N PHE A 572 4.39 6.60 6.83
CA PHE A 572 4.03 6.02 5.53
C PHE A 572 3.74 4.51 5.70
N GLY A 573 3.37 3.80 4.63
CA GLY A 573 3.00 2.39 4.71
C GLY A 573 1.65 2.14 5.38
N GLN A 574 0.77 3.15 5.43
CA GLN A 574 -0.52 3.08 6.12
C GLN A 574 -1.66 2.63 5.18
N THR A 575 -1.62 2.98 3.90
CA THR A 575 -2.65 2.59 2.92
C THR A 575 -2.38 1.21 2.33
N TYR A 576 -1.13 0.88 2.09
CA TYR A 576 -0.65 -0.48 1.85
C TYR A 576 0.71 -0.65 2.54
N GLU A 577 1.10 -1.90 2.80
CA GLU A 577 2.37 -2.20 3.47
C GLU A 577 3.53 -1.98 2.51
N VAL A 578 4.53 -1.23 2.96
CA VAL A 578 5.78 -1.02 2.24
C VAL A 578 6.84 -1.95 2.83
N GLY A 579 7.20 -2.98 2.09
CA GLY A 579 8.07 -4.04 2.60
C GLY A 579 9.53 -3.62 2.76
N TYR A 580 10.05 -2.81 1.83
CA TYR A 580 11.48 -2.52 1.70
C TYR A 580 11.72 -1.06 1.29
N PRO A 581 11.47 -0.07 2.17
CA PRO A 581 11.81 1.31 1.87
C PRO A 581 13.34 1.49 1.85
N ASP A 582 13.87 2.05 0.76
CA ASP A 582 15.30 2.23 0.55
C ASP A 582 15.93 3.16 1.58
N VAL A 583 17.06 2.77 2.15
CA VAL A 583 17.97 3.70 2.82
C VAL A 583 18.90 4.31 1.79
N ILE A 584 18.80 5.61 1.62
CA ILE A 584 19.54 6.34 0.59
C ILE A 584 20.53 7.34 1.18
N GLY A 585 21.64 7.52 0.49
CA GLY A 585 22.63 8.56 0.77
C GLY A 585 22.65 9.61 -0.35
N THR A 586 23.48 10.61 -0.20
CA THR A 586 23.70 11.66 -1.19
C THR A 586 24.68 11.23 -2.26
N SER A 587 24.52 11.74 -3.49
CA SER A 587 25.45 11.64 -4.60
C SER A 587 25.45 12.92 -5.42
N GLY A 588 26.57 13.24 -6.07
CA GLY A 588 26.68 14.32 -7.05
C GLY A 588 26.24 15.70 -6.54
N GLY A 589 26.48 16.01 -5.25
CA GLY A 589 26.19 17.30 -4.66
C GLY A 589 24.75 17.46 -4.12
N SER A 590 23.96 16.39 -4.04
CA SER A 590 22.65 16.41 -3.41
C SER A 590 22.72 16.57 -1.89
N THR A 591 21.58 16.88 -1.28
CA THR A 591 21.46 17.05 0.17
C THR A 591 20.33 16.18 0.69
N LEU A 592 20.52 15.53 1.84
CA LEU A 592 19.41 14.82 2.52
C LEU A 592 18.35 15.84 2.92
N CYS A 593 17.12 15.65 2.41
CA CYS A 593 15.95 16.46 2.78
C CYS A 593 14.99 15.72 3.71
N MET A 594 15.13 14.38 3.82
CA MET A 594 14.31 13.56 4.69
C MET A 594 15.12 12.40 5.29
N LYS A 595 14.78 12.01 6.52
CA LYS A 595 15.41 10.91 7.24
C LYS A 595 14.35 10.03 7.89
N TYR A 596 14.62 8.73 7.98
CA TYR A 596 13.85 7.80 8.81
C TYR A 596 14.05 8.07 10.30
N SER A 597 13.19 7.50 11.15
CA SER A 597 13.26 7.69 12.62
C SER A 597 14.58 7.20 13.22
N ASN A 598 15.25 6.24 12.60
CA ASN A 598 16.59 5.75 12.99
C ASN A 598 17.74 6.64 12.48
N ASN A 599 17.44 7.84 11.95
CA ASN A 599 18.36 8.83 11.43
C ASN A 599 19.09 8.45 10.12
N THR A 600 18.68 7.36 9.43
CA THR A 600 19.17 7.02 8.09
C THR A 600 18.46 7.85 7.02
N GLY A 601 19.04 7.99 5.83
CA GLY A 601 18.48 8.83 4.76
C GLY A 601 17.24 8.21 4.12
N ALA A 602 16.18 9.01 3.96
CA ALA A 602 14.90 8.65 3.36
C ALA A 602 14.56 9.47 2.11
N GLY A 603 15.22 10.61 1.91
CA GLY A 603 14.99 11.46 0.74
C GLY A 603 16.12 12.45 0.52
N ILE A 604 16.34 12.78 -0.74
CA ILE A 604 17.33 13.78 -1.16
C ILE A 604 16.66 14.91 -1.95
N GLN A 605 17.33 16.05 -1.98
CA GLN A 605 17.03 17.16 -2.88
C GLN A 605 18.31 17.62 -3.59
N TYR A 606 18.15 18.11 -4.82
CA TYR A 606 19.22 18.66 -5.62
C TYR A 606 18.72 19.81 -6.49
N LYS A 607 19.50 20.86 -6.65
CA LYS A 607 19.28 21.94 -7.61
C LYS A 607 20.61 22.33 -8.23
N GLY A 608 20.74 22.18 -9.52
CA GLY A 608 21.99 22.41 -10.24
C GLY A 608 21.97 21.79 -11.63
N SER A 609 23.15 21.67 -12.23
CA SER A 609 23.28 21.05 -13.56
C SER A 609 23.26 19.53 -13.52
N PHE A 610 22.77 18.91 -14.58
CA PHE A 610 22.76 17.48 -14.78
C PHE A 610 23.58 17.13 -16.03
N GLY A 611 24.27 15.98 -16.00
CA GLY A 611 25.16 15.59 -17.10
C GLY A 611 26.22 16.64 -17.38
N THR A 612 26.34 17.02 -18.63
CA THR A 612 27.25 18.08 -19.11
C THR A 612 26.52 19.40 -19.40
N SER A 613 25.23 19.49 -19.11
CA SER A 613 24.40 20.66 -19.39
C SER A 613 24.72 21.81 -18.44
N ALA A 614 24.63 23.06 -18.93
CA ALA A 614 24.69 24.26 -18.13
C ALA A 614 23.33 24.67 -17.54
N ALA A 615 22.24 24.03 -17.97
CA ALA A 615 20.90 24.33 -17.47
C ALA A 615 20.73 23.86 -16.04
N THR A 616 20.00 24.64 -15.23
CA THR A 616 19.71 24.30 -13.83
C THR A 616 18.41 23.51 -13.76
N GLY A 617 18.50 22.21 -13.48
CA GLY A 617 17.37 21.37 -13.13
C GLY A 617 17.19 21.25 -11.61
N SER A 618 16.13 20.58 -11.18
CA SER A 618 15.84 20.32 -9.77
C SER A 618 15.27 18.94 -9.55
N LEU A 619 15.60 18.32 -8.42
CA LEU A 619 15.14 16.99 -8.07
C LEU A 619 14.78 16.90 -6.59
N ILE A 620 13.68 16.21 -6.30
CA ILE A 620 13.40 15.60 -4.99
C ILE A 620 13.14 14.12 -5.26
N TYR A 621 13.87 13.26 -4.56
CA TYR A 621 13.66 11.82 -4.61
C TYR A 621 13.46 11.27 -3.19
N LEU A 622 12.38 10.52 -3.00
CA LEU A 622 12.02 9.84 -1.75
C LEU A 622 12.17 8.33 -1.95
N GLY A 623 12.95 7.67 -1.07
CA GLY A 623 13.18 6.23 -1.09
C GLY A 623 12.03 5.41 -0.47
N PHE A 624 10.82 5.96 -0.47
CA PHE A 624 9.59 5.34 -0.01
C PHE A 624 8.39 5.90 -0.77
N PRO A 625 7.28 5.15 -0.89
CA PRO A 625 6.08 5.59 -1.60
C PRO A 625 5.28 6.61 -0.77
N LEU A 626 5.21 7.85 -1.23
CA LEU A 626 4.52 8.94 -0.51
C LEU A 626 3.01 8.71 -0.41
N GLU A 627 2.39 8.11 -1.41
CA GLU A 627 0.95 7.80 -1.46
C GLU A 627 0.49 6.81 -0.40
N THR A 628 1.43 6.16 0.28
CA THR A 628 1.12 5.28 1.43
C THR A 628 0.87 6.03 2.73
N THR A 629 1.00 7.35 2.72
CA THR A 629 0.71 8.23 3.85
C THR A 629 -0.80 8.44 3.98
N ALA A 630 -1.41 8.05 5.12
CA ALA A 630 -2.83 8.30 5.37
C ALA A 630 -3.14 9.75 5.75
N ASN A 631 -2.16 10.46 6.31
CA ASN A 631 -2.33 11.84 6.76
C ASN A 631 -2.30 12.83 5.59
N ASP A 632 -3.49 13.29 5.17
CA ASP A 632 -3.64 14.23 4.06
C ASP A 632 -2.89 15.56 4.31
N SER A 633 -2.82 16.03 5.56
CA SER A 633 -2.10 17.28 5.87
C SER A 633 -0.59 17.13 5.63
N SER A 634 -0.01 16.00 6.04
CA SER A 634 1.40 15.70 5.78
C SER A 634 1.68 15.51 4.30
N PHE A 635 0.83 14.77 3.60
CA PHE A 635 0.93 14.59 2.15
C PHE A 635 0.90 15.95 1.43
N ASN A 636 -0.12 16.77 1.71
CA ASN A 636 -0.29 18.09 1.10
C ASN A 636 0.89 19.02 1.42
N TYR A 637 1.46 18.92 2.63
CA TYR A 637 2.65 19.67 3.00
C TYR A 637 3.84 19.32 2.11
N ILE A 638 4.11 18.03 1.89
CA ILE A 638 5.22 17.57 1.02
C ILE A 638 5.03 18.07 -0.42
N ILE A 639 3.82 17.96 -0.99
CA ILE A 639 3.54 18.43 -2.35
C ILE A 639 3.67 19.94 -2.45
N SER A 640 3.16 20.69 -1.47
CA SER A 640 3.31 22.15 -1.44
C SER A 640 4.78 22.56 -1.35
N LYS A 641 5.55 21.94 -0.46
CA LYS A 641 6.96 22.27 -0.25
C LYS A 641 7.86 21.84 -1.41
N SER A 642 7.58 20.73 -2.05
CA SER A 642 8.27 20.35 -3.29
C SER A 642 8.00 21.36 -4.42
N SER A 643 6.76 21.85 -4.52
CA SER A 643 6.40 22.90 -5.48
C SER A 643 7.09 24.22 -5.18
N ASP A 644 7.16 24.65 -3.91
CA ASP A 644 7.92 25.84 -3.49
C ASP A 644 9.41 25.72 -3.88
N PHE A 645 10.01 24.55 -3.70
CA PHE A 645 11.41 24.28 -4.07
C PHE A 645 11.63 24.33 -5.58
N PHE A 646 10.69 23.82 -6.37
CA PHE A 646 10.80 23.79 -7.84
C PHE A 646 10.60 25.17 -8.47
N PHE A 647 9.73 25.99 -7.91
CA PHE A 647 9.26 27.22 -8.57
C PHE A 647 9.61 28.52 -7.83
N GLU A 648 10.39 28.45 -6.74
CA GLU A 648 10.84 29.62 -5.98
C GLU A 648 9.69 30.58 -5.64
N ASN A 649 8.88 30.23 -4.66
CA ASN A 649 7.74 31.00 -4.19
C ASN A 649 6.61 31.19 -5.23
N ILE A 650 5.96 30.09 -5.57
CA ILE A 650 4.61 30.22 -6.09
C ILE A 650 3.79 30.81 -4.94
N ASN A 651 3.32 32.05 -5.12
CA ASN A 651 2.30 32.61 -4.25
C ASN A 651 1.12 31.64 -4.23
N SER A 652 1.12 30.75 -3.27
CA SER A 652 -0.09 30.07 -2.88
C SER A 652 -1.10 31.20 -2.68
N VAL A 653 -2.21 31.17 -3.39
CA VAL A 653 -3.39 31.88 -2.92
C VAL A 653 -3.50 31.45 -1.48
N SER A 654 -3.13 32.33 -0.57
CA SER A 654 -2.89 32.09 0.83
C SER A 654 -3.65 30.87 1.34
N SER A 655 -3.06 29.68 1.21
CA SER A 655 -3.29 28.67 2.20
C SER A 655 -2.69 29.30 3.44
N ASN A 656 -3.55 29.83 4.26
CA ASN A 656 -3.21 30.19 5.60
C ASN A 656 -2.22 29.11 6.07
N ASN A 657 -0.93 29.48 6.29
CA ASN A 657 -0.24 28.96 7.43
C ASN A 657 -1.23 29.24 8.56
N LYS A 658 -2.11 28.30 8.83
CA LYS A 658 -2.85 28.35 10.05
C LYS A 658 -1.77 28.12 11.09
N GLU A 659 -1.19 29.21 11.54
CA GLU A 659 -0.67 29.25 12.89
C GLU A 659 -1.62 28.42 13.69
N PRO A 660 -1.16 27.45 14.46
CA PRO A 660 -2.06 26.59 15.20
C PRO A 660 -3.10 27.48 15.87
N LEU A 661 -4.38 27.32 15.55
CA LEU A 661 -5.43 28.20 16.09
C LEU A 661 -5.54 28.11 17.61
N LYS A 662 -4.86 27.13 18.21
CA LYS A 662 -4.83 26.88 19.66
C LYS A 662 -3.56 26.15 20.07
N PHE A 663 -3.18 26.31 21.33
CA PHE A 663 -2.18 25.47 21.97
C PHE A 663 -2.63 24.02 21.96
N ASN A 664 -1.70 23.10 21.76
CA ASN A 664 -1.94 21.66 21.85
C ASN A 664 -0.69 20.96 22.36
N LEU A 665 -0.90 19.97 23.21
CA LEU A 665 0.12 19.02 23.65
C LEU A 665 -0.33 17.62 23.26
N SER A 666 0.34 16.98 22.31
CA SER A 666 -0.02 15.65 21.86
C SER A 666 0.45 14.56 22.84
N GLN A 667 -0.18 13.37 22.78
CA GLN A 667 0.35 12.19 23.46
C GLN A 667 1.73 11.85 22.91
N ASN A 668 2.69 11.54 23.81
CA ASN A 668 4.00 11.09 23.37
C ASN A 668 3.91 9.75 22.63
N TYR A 669 4.75 9.55 21.63
CA TYR A 669 4.81 8.30 20.89
C TYR A 669 6.27 7.88 20.62
N PRO A 670 6.57 6.55 20.79
CA PRO A 670 5.72 5.51 21.35
C PRO A 670 5.34 5.75 22.80
N ASN A 671 4.21 5.18 23.27
CA ASN A 671 3.79 5.13 24.67
C ASN A 671 2.98 3.84 24.93
N PRO A 672 3.50 2.82 25.63
CA PRO A 672 4.80 2.82 26.34
C PRO A 672 6.02 2.98 25.43
N PHE A 673 7.15 3.47 25.96
CA PHE A 673 8.37 3.69 25.20
C PHE A 673 9.61 3.00 25.81
N ASN A 674 10.60 2.72 24.95
CA ASN A 674 11.90 2.16 25.30
C ASN A 674 12.95 2.47 24.22
N PRO A 675 14.07 3.12 24.47
CA PRO A 675 14.28 4.03 25.61
C PRO A 675 13.90 5.49 25.24
N THR A 676 13.34 5.74 24.06
CA THR A 676 13.04 7.12 23.56
C THR A 676 11.59 7.27 23.14
N THR A 677 11.07 8.50 23.30
CA THR A 677 9.75 8.89 22.81
C THR A 677 9.75 10.33 22.33
N MET A 678 8.82 10.68 21.45
CA MET A 678 8.61 12.03 20.92
C MET A 678 7.36 12.65 21.52
N ILE A 679 7.44 13.94 21.88
CA ILE A 679 6.33 14.77 22.33
C ILE A 679 6.14 15.87 21.30
N ASN A 680 4.96 15.91 20.64
CA ASN A 680 4.60 16.97 19.71
C ASN A 680 3.72 18.01 20.43
N TYR A 681 3.91 19.29 20.11
CA TYR A 681 3.12 20.38 20.67
C TYR A 681 2.98 21.53 19.66
N SER A 682 1.95 22.36 19.83
CA SER A 682 1.72 23.52 18.98
C SER A 682 1.50 24.80 19.78
N VAL A 683 1.98 25.91 19.23
CA VAL A 683 1.98 27.24 19.82
C VAL A 683 1.29 28.20 18.84
N PRO A 684 0.14 28.79 19.17
CA PRO A 684 -0.61 29.66 18.25
C PRO A 684 -0.07 31.10 18.17
N LYS A 685 0.79 31.51 19.08
CA LYS A 685 1.44 32.84 19.13
C LYS A 685 2.78 32.75 19.85
N ALA A 686 3.71 33.60 19.48
CA ALA A 686 5.03 33.67 20.10
C ALA A 686 4.95 33.83 21.63
N GLY A 687 5.82 33.11 22.34
CA GLY A 687 5.90 33.17 23.79
C GLY A 687 6.79 32.09 24.41
N ILE A 688 7.03 32.21 25.70
CA ILE A 688 7.81 31.22 26.45
C ILE A 688 7.01 29.94 26.61
N VAL A 689 7.61 28.82 26.20
CA VAL A 689 7.06 27.48 26.33
C VAL A 689 7.95 26.64 27.24
N THR A 690 7.33 25.98 28.22
CA THR A 690 8.02 24.98 29.05
C THR A 690 7.36 23.62 28.88
N ILE A 691 8.18 22.55 28.75
CA ILE A 691 7.73 21.17 28.84
C ILE A 691 8.61 20.46 29.87
N LYS A 692 7.98 19.93 30.90
CA LYS A 692 8.65 19.31 32.03
C LYS A 692 8.09 17.93 32.32
N ILE A 693 8.96 17.02 32.78
CA ILE A 693 8.61 15.65 33.17
C ILE A 693 8.50 15.57 34.69
N TYR A 694 7.48 14.89 35.17
CA TYR A 694 7.17 14.68 36.58
C TYR A 694 7.01 13.19 36.90
N ASP A 695 7.37 12.81 38.11
CA ASP A 695 7.02 11.49 38.66
C ASP A 695 5.54 11.44 39.13
N ILE A 696 5.13 10.28 39.63
CA ILE A 696 3.76 10.05 40.14
C ILE A 696 3.43 10.87 41.41
N LEU A 697 4.44 11.41 42.09
CA LEU A 697 4.28 12.28 43.25
C LEU A 697 4.29 13.78 42.86
N GLY A 698 4.38 14.10 41.56
CA GLY A 698 4.41 15.44 41.04
C GLY A 698 5.75 16.15 41.19
N ARG A 699 6.85 15.44 41.52
CA ARG A 699 8.20 16.02 41.57
C ARG A 699 8.74 16.17 40.16
N GLU A 700 9.27 17.38 39.84
CA GLU A 700 9.94 17.62 38.58
C GLU A 700 11.23 16.80 38.49
N LEU A 701 11.38 16.06 37.37
CA LEU A 701 12.56 15.25 37.09
C LEU A 701 13.43 15.85 35.97
N VAL A 702 12.80 16.35 34.92
CA VAL A 702 13.48 16.83 33.71
C VAL A 702 12.72 18.01 33.12
N THR A 703 13.46 19.05 32.68
CA THR A 703 12.94 20.10 31.82
C THR A 703 13.38 19.80 30.37
N LEU A 704 12.45 19.53 29.47
CA LEU A 704 12.73 19.24 28.07
C LEU A 704 12.75 20.49 27.18
N VAL A 705 11.89 21.46 27.48
CA VAL A 705 11.77 22.72 26.76
C VAL A 705 11.63 23.86 27.81
N ASN A 706 12.38 24.94 27.65
CA ASN A 706 12.22 26.16 28.40
C ASN A 706 12.82 27.32 27.59
N GLU A 707 12.10 27.75 26.55
CA GLU A 707 12.56 28.75 25.60
C GLU A 707 11.39 29.49 24.93
N GLU A 708 11.68 30.65 24.34
CA GLU A 708 10.71 31.36 23.51
C GLU A 708 10.51 30.62 22.18
N LYS A 709 9.26 30.42 21.80
CA LYS A 709 8.85 29.77 20.54
C LYS A 709 7.95 30.73 19.78
N GLU A 710 8.21 30.86 18.48
CA GLU A 710 7.31 31.52 17.54
C GLU A 710 6.01 30.71 17.38
N ALA A 711 5.00 31.28 16.72
CA ALA A 711 3.81 30.51 16.34
C ALA A 711 4.21 29.34 15.44
N GLY A 712 3.78 28.11 15.76
CA GLY A 712 4.19 26.91 15.01
C GLY A 712 3.91 25.59 15.71
N SER A 713 4.21 24.51 15.03
CA SER A 713 4.19 23.14 15.58
C SER A 713 5.62 22.67 15.82
N TYR A 714 5.83 22.06 16.99
CA TYR A 714 7.15 21.69 17.51
C TYR A 714 7.13 20.26 18.04
N ARG A 715 8.32 19.71 18.23
CA ARG A 715 8.51 18.42 18.88
C ARG A 715 9.77 18.40 19.73
N VAL A 716 9.75 17.58 20.76
CA VAL A 716 10.91 17.34 21.62
C VAL A 716 11.02 15.85 21.94
N GLN A 717 12.24 15.33 21.93
CA GLN A 717 12.53 13.96 22.26
C GLN A 717 12.83 13.81 23.76
N LEU A 718 12.21 12.80 24.39
CA LEU A 718 12.60 12.34 25.73
C LEU A 718 13.36 11.01 25.57
N SER A 719 14.57 10.95 26.11
CA SER A 719 15.37 9.74 26.23
C SER A 719 15.47 9.31 27.69
N ALA A 720 15.03 8.09 27.99
CA ALA A 720 15.11 7.51 29.32
C ALA A 720 16.56 7.27 29.77
N VAL A 721 17.48 7.02 28.82
CA VAL A 721 18.91 6.80 29.10
C VAL A 721 19.57 8.12 29.50
N SER A 722 19.43 9.17 28.68
CA SER A 722 20.03 10.47 28.94
C SER A 722 19.52 11.13 30.22
N ASN A 723 18.27 10.83 30.61
CA ASN A 723 17.61 11.43 31.77
C ASN A 723 17.54 10.46 32.98
N GLN A 724 18.20 9.30 32.91
CA GLN A 724 18.31 8.30 33.97
C GLN A 724 16.95 7.86 34.57
N LEU A 725 15.91 7.79 33.72
CA LEU A 725 14.57 7.38 34.13
C LEU A 725 14.48 5.84 34.23
N GLY A 726 13.88 5.33 35.28
CA GLY A 726 13.55 3.92 35.48
C GLY A 726 12.23 3.53 34.77
N SER A 727 11.96 2.23 34.64
CA SER A 727 10.62 1.79 34.19
C SER A 727 9.54 2.31 35.15
N GLY A 728 8.45 2.85 34.60
CA GLY A 728 7.39 3.44 35.41
C GLY A 728 6.49 4.40 34.66
N VAL A 729 5.52 4.93 35.39
CA VAL A 729 4.59 5.95 34.92
C VAL A 729 5.12 7.33 35.29
N TYR A 730 5.10 8.24 34.33
CA TYR A 730 5.48 9.63 34.47
C TYR A 730 4.42 10.53 33.85
N PHE A 731 4.50 11.83 34.11
CA PHE A 731 3.67 12.86 33.50
C PHE A 731 4.55 13.91 32.85
N TYR A 732 4.12 14.46 31.74
CA TYR A 732 4.74 15.66 31.18
C TYR A 732 3.69 16.76 31.06
N ARG A 733 4.13 17.98 31.37
CA ARG A 733 3.29 19.16 31.38
C ARG A 733 3.89 20.23 30.49
N MET A 734 3.07 20.72 29.55
CA MET A 734 3.36 21.93 28.78
C MET A 734 2.71 23.12 29.46
N GLN A 735 3.44 24.23 29.56
CA GLN A 735 2.92 25.52 29.94
C GLN A 735 3.37 26.55 28.92
N ALA A 736 2.42 27.40 28.43
CA ALA A 736 2.68 28.49 27.51
C ALA A 736 1.69 29.63 27.80
N GLY A 737 2.15 30.66 28.51
CA GLY A 737 1.28 31.70 29.05
C GLY A 737 0.27 31.14 30.04
N SER A 738 -1.03 31.31 29.76
CA SER A 738 -2.13 30.76 30.56
C SER A 738 -2.50 29.33 30.19
N PHE A 739 -1.99 28.80 29.09
CA PHE A 739 -2.23 27.41 28.68
C PHE A 739 -1.40 26.45 29.53
N VAL A 740 -2.06 25.43 30.11
CA VAL A 740 -1.41 24.33 30.82
C VAL A 740 -2.09 23.02 30.44
N GLU A 741 -1.34 22.07 29.93
CA GLU A 741 -1.84 20.72 29.64
C GLU A 741 -0.85 19.68 30.17
N THR A 742 -1.37 18.57 30.71
CA THR A 742 -0.57 17.47 31.27
C THR A 742 -0.99 16.15 30.64
N ARG A 743 -0.01 15.34 30.25
CA ARG A 743 -0.19 14.01 29.67
C ARG A 743 0.60 12.97 30.43
N LYS A 744 0.15 11.70 30.37
CA LYS A 744 0.82 10.55 30.97
C LYS A 744 1.74 9.89 29.96
N LEU A 745 2.91 9.44 30.40
CA LEU A 745 3.81 8.59 29.61
C LEU A 745 4.22 7.37 30.44
N MET A 746 4.54 6.27 29.78
CA MET A 746 4.95 5.01 30.40
C MET A 746 6.26 4.54 29.79
N LEU A 747 7.27 4.35 30.63
CA LEU A 747 8.55 3.77 30.24
C LEU A 747 8.59 2.29 30.65
N ILE A 748 8.97 1.44 29.71
CA ILE A 748 9.20 0.01 29.92
C ILE A 748 10.61 -0.28 29.42
N LYS A 749 11.51 -0.68 30.31
CA LYS A 749 12.88 -1.12 29.98
C LYS A 749 12.89 -2.63 29.74
#